data_19791fbf06127f026c4ab4f2057b3245
#
_entry.id   19791fbf06127f026c4ab4f2057b3245
#
_cell.length_a   1.000
_cell.length_b   1.000
_cell.length_c   1.000
_cell.angle_alpha   90.00
_cell.angle_beta   90.00
_cell.angle_gamma   90.00
#
_symmetry.space_group_name_H-M   'P 1'
#
loop_
_entity.id
_entity.type
_entity.pdbx_description
1 polymer ?
#
loop_
_entity_poly.entity_id
_entity_poly.type
_entity_poly.pdbx_seq_one_letter_code
_entity_poly.pdbx_strand_id
1 'polypeptide(L)'
;MGLTKKVLKRPVTTVLVVLCLIVFGLSSIFSSQLELIPEMEMPMLIISAVYPGASPDDVEQLVISKIEDEIGTLSGVDSVTSMSSENFGIVLVQYDYDQNIDKAYDDLKKKLDGIKSDLPDDVDTPTIIEMDINSTPSITLAVNNDSVDNLYNYVNDDIVPEIEKLTSVASVDVSGGQEAYIKAELIPEKLSQYHVNMNTIIAALKSADFSMPIGSTSVGNKDLSVTSGTSFDTMELLKKIPITLGNGNIIYMEDVANIYNTVEAKDSIGRYDGKDTMTIGVKKNQDSDHITVSKAVQETMQTLKAQDPSLEYVVVNDYSDQISDSLKSVFQTMIMAVIIAMFIIWLFFGDIKASLIVGTSIPVSILAALILMKVMGFTLNVITLSSLVLGVGMMVDNSIVVLESCFRFTDKGGGFVETRKAAIDGTAAVLESIIGGTVTTCVVFIPLALISGMSGQMFKPLGFTIVFCMIASLISAMTLVPLCYVYYRPKEKENTPASGIMRALQNGYRSLMEKLLKKKAMVMGTAVVLVIFSLFLATKLKTELMPEDDQGTIAVTIETQPGLKIGEVDKILQRAEDYVTQDPDRDSYMLSYGSSGLSMNMGGSGATLTAYLKDDRSRKTDQVLKEWKRDMQKWSDCSVSLESQSSLGSGMSMGNAEDLEYVLVSTQYDDLKKVSDEIVSELQKRPDATNIHSSLENSAPLVKINVDPVKAAAEGLSPTAVASQVYMMVSGTTATTLNVDGNDIDVKVEYADDEYDTIDKLQGIVLPTATGGSVALMDIADIGFKDSPQSITKSDKQYQVTITGTLTEGADSTTKDKIQKEVIDKYLSGTISMQENTSTKMMNEEFASLGQAIATAVFLVFIVMAAQFESPKFSIMVMTTIPFALIGSFLFLWLVDCPISMTSLLGFLMLVGTVVNNGILYVDTANQYRATMDFKEAVIEAGATRMRPMFMTTLTTIVAMIPMAAAYGNAGKTMQGLALVDVGGLIVSTAMALLVLPVFYVIMSGKNQDKKEIIDVD
;
A
#
# COMPACT_ATOMS: atom_id res chain seq x y z
N MET A 1 -28.22 -4.08 37.73
CA MET A 1 -29.43 -4.91 38.00
C MET A 1 -30.64 -4.59 37.10
N GLY A 2 -30.78 -3.37 36.56
CA GLY A 2 -31.97 -3.00 35.80
C GLY A 2 -32.19 -3.68 34.47
N LEU A 3 -31.11 -3.91 33.66
CA LEU A 3 -31.25 -4.37 32.27
C LEU A 3 -31.64 -5.84 32.17
N THR A 4 -30.90 -6.76 32.78
CA THR A 4 -31.20 -8.21 32.78
C THR A 4 -32.61 -8.49 33.35
N LYS A 5 -33.02 -7.82 34.41
CA LYS A 5 -34.36 -7.94 34.99
C LYS A 5 -35.45 -7.45 34.03
N LYS A 6 -35.20 -6.37 33.26
CA LYS A 6 -36.14 -5.85 32.25
C LYS A 6 -36.26 -6.81 31.06
N VAL A 7 -35.12 -7.33 30.57
CA VAL A 7 -35.04 -8.30 29.46
C VAL A 7 -35.84 -9.57 29.80
N LEU A 8 -35.62 -10.16 30.97
CA LEU A 8 -36.34 -11.36 31.42
C LEU A 8 -37.84 -11.11 31.73
N LYS A 9 -38.25 -9.86 31.92
CA LYS A 9 -39.68 -9.49 32.02
C LYS A 9 -40.36 -9.35 30.66
N ARG A 10 -39.61 -9.02 29.59
CA ARG A 10 -40.13 -8.81 28.23
C ARG A 10 -39.36 -9.61 27.20
N PRO A 11 -39.45 -10.95 27.25
CA PRO A 11 -38.61 -11.79 26.40
C PRO A 11 -38.91 -11.62 24.90
N VAL A 12 -40.17 -11.44 24.51
CA VAL A 12 -40.58 -11.25 23.12
C VAL A 12 -39.97 -9.97 22.54
N THR A 13 -39.99 -8.87 23.29
CA THR A 13 -39.37 -7.61 22.85
C THR A 13 -37.86 -7.79 22.62
N THR A 14 -37.18 -8.53 23.49
CA THR A 14 -35.74 -8.80 23.34
C THR A 14 -35.45 -9.63 22.10
N VAL A 15 -36.25 -10.68 21.84
CA VAL A 15 -36.07 -11.51 20.63
C VAL A 15 -36.33 -10.68 19.36
N LEU A 16 -37.34 -9.77 19.37
CA LEU A 16 -37.60 -8.88 18.24
C LEU A 16 -36.45 -7.91 18.01
N VAL A 17 -35.84 -7.34 19.06
CA VAL A 17 -34.63 -6.49 18.92
C VAL A 17 -33.47 -7.27 18.33
N VAL A 18 -33.23 -8.50 18.80
CA VAL A 18 -32.18 -9.37 18.23
C VAL A 18 -32.48 -9.69 16.76
N LEU A 19 -33.73 -9.97 16.40
CA LEU A 19 -34.11 -10.20 15.01
C LEU A 19 -33.87 -8.95 14.13
N CYS A 20 -34.22 -7.76 14.63
CA CYS A 20 -33.91 -6.50 13.95
C CYS A 20 -32.38 -6.32 13.75
N LEU A 21 -31.57 -6.59 14.78
CA LEU A 21 -30.10 -6.55 14.67
C LEU A 21 -29.59 -7.52 13.59
N ILE A 22 -30.16 -8.71 13.51
CA ILE A 22 -29.79 -9.70 12.48
C ILE A 22 -30.13 -9.15 11.08
N VAL A 23 -31.34 -8.63 10.88
CA VAL A 23 -31.77 -8.09 9.57
C VAL A 23 -30.89 -6.89 9.16
N PHE A 24 -30.71 -5.92 10.04
CA PHE A 24 -29.87 -4.74 9.75
C PHE A 24 -28.39 -5.11 9.60
N GLY A 25 -27.87 -6.06 10.39
CA GLY A 25 -26.50 -6.54 10.28
C GLY A 25 -26.23 -7.25 8.96
N LEU A 26 -27.15 -8.11 8.51
CA LEU A 26 -27.07 -8.73 7.19
C LEU A 26 -27.16 -7.70 6.07
N SER A 27 -28.09 -6.73 6.19
CA SER A 27 -28.16 -5.62 5.22
C SER A 27 -26.85 -4.82 5.16
N SER A 28 -26.15 -4.63 6.28
CA SER A 28 -24.87 -3.93 6.33
C SER A 28 -23.81 -4.66 5.53
N ILE A 29 -23.76 -6.01 5.58
CA ILE A 29 -22.79 -6.80 4.80
C ILE A 29 -22.97 -6.57 3.29
N PHE A 30 -24.24 -6.66 2.80
CA PHE A 30 -24.53 -6.54 1.38
C PHE A 30 -24.42 -5.11 0.81
N SER A 31 -24.34 -4.11 1.67
CA SER A 31 -24.32 -2.71 1.27
C SER A 31 -23.04 -1.97 1.69
N SER A 32 -22.07 -2.66 2.23
CA SER A 32 -20.73 -2.13 2.50
C SER A 32 -19.82 -2.39 1.33
N GLN A 33 -18.97 -1.42 1.00
CA GLN A 33 -17.92 -1.57 0.01
C GLN A 33 -16.90 -2.62 0.45
N LEU A 34 -16.45 -3.43 -0.51
CA LEU A 34 -15.50 -4.50 -0.31
C LEU A 34 -14.15 -4.08 -0.88
N GLU A 35 -13.16 -3.94 -0.01
CA GLU A 35 -11.81 -3.50 -0.35
C GLU A 35 -10.77 -4.51 0.15
N LEU A 36 -9.56 -4.47 -0.37
CA LEU A 36 -8.47 -5.28 0.15
C LEU A 36 -7.92 -4.68 1.45
N ILE A 37 -7.65 -3.38 1.41
CA ILE A 37 -7.14 -2.57 2.53
C ILE A 37 -8.09 -1.40 2.80
N PRO A 38 -8.04 -0.75 3.99
CA PRO A 38 -8.77 0.49 4.21
C PRO A 38 -8.37 1.55 3.20
N GLU A 39 -9.27 2.44 2.85
CA GLU A 39 -8.92 3.63 2.09
C GLU A 39 -7.87 4.44 2.88
N MET A 40 -6.77 4.75 2.21
CA MET A 40 -5.67 5.52 2.79
C MET A 40 -5.43 6.76 1.94
N GLU A 41 -5.43 7.90 2.57
CA GLU A 41 -5.03 9.15 1.95
C GLU A 41 -3.53 9.35 2.19
N MET A 42 -2.75 9.40 1.12
CA MET A 42 -1.37 9.82 1.21
C MET A 42 -1.28 11.35 1.12
N PRO A 43 -0.68 12.02 2.09
CA PRO A 43 -0.51 13.46 2.05
C PRO A 43 0.64 13.83 1.10
N MET A 44 0.55 13.43 -0.16
CA MET A 44 1.56 13.66 -1.19
C MET A 44 0.94 14.22 -2.46
N LEU A 45 1.58 15.26 -2.99
CA LEU A 45 1.25 15.86 -4.28
C LEU A 45 2.45 15.75 -5.21
N ILE A 46 2.19 15.39 -6.46
CA ILE A 46 3.20 15.31 -7.51
C ILE A 46 2.99 16.47 -8.46
N ILE A 47 4.05 17.22 -8.72
CA ILE A 47 4.06 18.23 -9.77
C ILE A 47 4.82 17.65 -10.94
N SER A 48 4.21 17.64 -12.11
CA SER A 48 4.83 17.26 -13.37
C SER A 48 4.96 18.49 -14.28
N ALA A 49 6.17 18.73 -14.77
CA ALA A 49 6.48 19.80 -15.69
C ALA A 49 7.19 19.20 -16.92
N VAL A 50 6.64 19.42 -18.10
CA VAL A 50 7.22 18.98 -19.37
C VAL A 50 7.94 20.14 -20.01
N TYR A 51 9.20 19.92 -20.39
CA TYR A 51 10.04 20.90 -21.10
C TYR A 51 10.67 20.23 -22.31
N PRO A 52 10.01 20.20 -23.46
CA PRO A 52 10.45 19.48 -24.64
C PRO A 52 11.84 19.92 -25.12
N GLY A 53 12.70 18.95 -25.40
CA GLY A 53 14.06 19.19 -25.88
C GLY A 53 15.08 19.65 -24.82
N ALA A 54 14.68 19.77 -23.56
CA ALA A 54 15.56 20.19 -22.49
C ALA A 54 16.38 19.03 -21.91
N SER A 55 17.66 19.28 -21.61
CA SER A 55 18.52 18.33 -20.89
C SER A 55 18.12 18.27 -19.41
N PRO A 56 18.49 17.21 -18.68
CA PRO A 56 18.25 17.13 -17.23
C PRO A 56 18.79 18.34 -16.43
N ASP A 57 19.97 18.86 -16.82
CA ASP A 57 20.55 20.07 -16.26
C ASP A 57 19.66 21.31 -16.47
N ASP A 58 19.09 21.45 -17.69
CA ASP A 58 18.24 22.60 -18.02
C ASP A 58 16.88 22.49 -17.34
N VAL A 59 16.29 21.30 -17.27
CA VAL A 59 15.04 21.03 -16.52
C VAL A 59 15.26 21.37 -15.04
N GLU A 60 16.38 20.93 -14.46
CA GLU A 60 16.72 21.20 -13.05
C GLU A 60 16.82 22.69 -12.77
N GLN A 61 17.64 23.42 -13.55
CA GLN A 61 17.96 24.81 -13.26
C GLN A 61 16.85 25.79 -13.63
N LEU A 62 16.18 25.56 -14.77
CA LEU A 62 15.22 26.51 -15.32
C LEU A 62 13.78 26.26 -14.87
N VAL A 63 13.47 25.04 -14.45
CA VAL A 63 12.11 24.65 -14.09
C VAL A 63 12.04 24.19 -12.64
N ILE A 64 12.69 23.10 -12.31
CA ILE A 64 12.52 22.41 -11.01
C ILE A 64 13.03 23.27 -9.84
N SER A 65 14.20 23.88 -9.94
CA SER A 65 14.71 24.75 -8.87
C SER A 65 13.77 25.92 -8.56
N LYS A 66 13.11 26.50 -9.57
CA LYS A 66 12.12 27.56 -9.35
C LYS A 66 10.85 27.06 -8.67
N ILE A 67 10.39 25.85 -9.04
CA ILE A 67 9.26 25.21 -8.39
C ILE A 67 9.60 24.90 -6.92
N GLU A 68 10.78 24.34 -6.65
CA GLU A 68 11.25 24.03 -5.30
C GLU A 68 11.35 25.28 -4.40
N ASP A 69 11.77 26.42 -4.98
CA ASP A 69 11.89 27.67 -4.24
C ASP A 69 10.54 28.17 -3.72
N GLU A 70 9.49 28.05 -4.52
CA GLU A 70 8.13 28.44 -4.13
C GLU A 70 7.50 27.46 -3.15
N ILE A 71 7.70 26.13 -3.36
CA ILE A 71 7.19 25.10 -2.46
C ILE A 71 7.78 25.26 -1.06
N GLY A 72 9.06 25.58 -0.95
CA GLY A 72 9.74 25.82 0.35
C GLY A 72 9.13 26.93 1.20
N THR A 73 8.17 27.70 0.64
CA THR A 73 7.41 28.73 1.39
C THR A 73 6.08 28.24 1.94
N LEU A 74 5.65 27.03 1.58
CA LEU A 74 4.39 26.44 2.03
C LEU A 74 4.53 25.88 3.45
N SER A 75 3.44 25.91 4.21
CA SER A 75 3.37 25.35 5.55
C SER A 75 2.91 23.90 5.53
N GLY A 76 3.44 23.08 6.44
CA GLY A 76 3.03 21.67 6.57
C GLY A 76 3.69 20.74 5.56
N VAL A 77 4.70 21.20 4.82
CA VAL A 77 5.55 20.35 3.98
C VAL A 77 6.56 19.65 4.88
N ASP A 78 6.60 18.33 4.83
CA ASP A 78 7.56 17.48 5.54
C ASP A 78 8.85 17.32 4.73
N SER A 79 8.74 16.98 3.44
CA SER A 79 9.89 16.83 2.55
C SER A 79 9.52 17.12 1.10
N VAL A 80 10.53 17.52 0.31
CA VAL A 80 10.40 17.74 -1.14
C VAL A 80 11.48 16.94 -1.84
N THR A 81 11.06 15.99 -2.68
CA THR A 81 11.97 15.24 -3.55
C THR A 81 11.70 15.63 -4.99
N SER A 82 12.71 15.97 -5.73
CA SER A 82 12.58 16.30 -7.14
C SER A 82 13.49 15.45 -8.01
N MET A 83 13.04 15.24 -9.23
CA MET A 83 13.77 14.53 -10.26
C MET A 83 13.66 15.28 -11.57
N SER A 84 14.80 15.56 -12.17
CA SER A 84 14.91 16.19 -13.49
C SER A 84 15.48 15.18 -14.49
N SER A 85 14.72 14.87 -15.52
CA SER A 85 15.09 13.99 -16.62
C SER A 85 15.05 14.75 -17.94
N GLU A 86 15.46 14.09 -19.02
CA GLU A 86 15.33 14.67 -20.36
C GLU A 86 13.85 14.91 -20.67
N ASN A 87 13.51 16.12 -21.13
CA ASN A 87 12.19 16.61 -21.50
C ASN A 87 11.19 16.80 -20.35
N PHE A 88 11.44 16.35 -19.13
CA PHE A 88 10.47 16.49 -18.04
C PHE A 88 11.11 16.56 -16.66
N GLY A 89 10.38 17.13 -15.71
CA GLY A 89 10.74 17.15 -14.29
C GLY A 89 9.53 16.80 -13.44
N ILE A 90 9.81 16.10 -12.33
CA ILE A 90 8.81 15.72 -11.34
C ILE A 90 9.24 16.28 -9.99
N VAL A 91 8.29 16.85 -9.23
CA VAL A 91 8.51 17.24 -7.83
C VAL A 91 7.47 16.57 -6.97
N LEU A 92 7.92 15.70 -6.08
CA LEU A 92 7.12 15.05 -5.05
C LEU A 92 7.13 15.92 -3.80
N VAL A 93 5.97 16.39 -3.38
CA VAL A 93 5.78 17.19 -2.17
C VAL A 93 5.06 16.35 -1.14
N GLN A 94 5.75 15.99 -0.09
CA GLN A 94 5.18 15.26 1.04
C GLN A 94 4.76 16.25 2.13
N TYR A 95 3.53 16.11 2.60
CA TYR A 95 2.97 16.90 3.69
C TYR A 95 2.84 16.09 4.97
N ASP A 96 2.73 16.77 6.10
CA ASP A 96 2.36 16.15 7.36
C ASP A 96 0.97 15.47 7.26
N TYR A 97 0.80 14.30 7.87
CA TYR A 97 -0.47 13.53 7.82
C TYR A 97 -1.68 14.22 8.46
N ASP A 98 -1.49 15.28 9.20
CA ASP A 98 -2.58 16.08 9.79
C ASP A 98 -3.02 17.24 8.90
N GLN A 99 -2.35 17.44 7.75
CA GLN A 99 -2.74 18.45 6.77
C GLN A 99 -3.95 18.00 5.95
N ASN A 100 -4.79 18.97 5.59
CA ASN A 100 -5.86 18.74 4.62
C ASN A 100 -5.27 18.85 3.21
N ILE A 101 -5.29 17.75 2.47
CA ILE A 101 -4.68 17.65 1.15
C ILE A 101 -5.35 18.55 0.11
N ASP A 102 -6.67 18.73 0.16
CA ASP A 102 -7.40 19.62 -0.76
C ASP A 102 -6.92 21.06 -0.61
N LYS A 103 -6.72 21.49 0.65
CA LYS A 103 -6.19 22.82 0.93
C LYS A 103 -4.73 22.94 0.49
N ALA A 104 -3.93 21.92 0.71
CA ALA A 104 -2.54 21.87 0.27
C ALA A 104 -2.45 21.95 -1.26
N TYR A 105 -3.34 21.25 -1.97
CA TYR A 105 -3.48 21.33 -3.43
C TYR A 105 -3.80 22.76 -3.91
N ASP A 106 -4.81 23.39 -3.30
CA ASP A 106 -5.20 24.76 -3.65
C ASP A 106 -4.08 25.78 -3.40
N ASP A 107 -3.35 25.64 -2.28
CA ASP A 107 -2.25 26.54 -1.95
C ASP A 107 -1.04 26.30 -2.87
N LEU A 108 -0.73 25.05 -3.21
CA LEU A 108 0.31 24.68 -4.16
C LEU A 108 -0.03 25.21 -5.57
N LYS A 109 -1.26 25.03 -6.03
CA LYS A 109 -1.73 25.54 -7.33
C LYS A 109 -1.59 27.05 -7.46
N LYS A 110 -1.96 27.81 -6.42
CA LYS A 110 -1.77 29.28 -6.40
C LYS A 110 -0.29 29.66 -6.52
N LYS A 111 0.60 28.89 -5.92
CA LYS A 111 2.04 29.11 -6.00
C LYS A 111 2.57 28.85 -7.40
N LEU A 112 2.19 27.73 -7.99
CA LEU A 112 2.58 27.37 -9.36
C LEU A 112 2.04 28.38 -10.39
N ASP A 113 0.78 28.81 -10.25
CA ASP A 113 0.21 29.86 -11.11
C ASP A 113 0.99 31.19 -10.99
N GLY A 114 1.57 31.44 -9.81
CA GLY A 114 2.36 32.66 -9.56
C GLY A 114 3.70 32.68 -10.29
N ILE A 115 4.34 31.55 -10.50
CA ILE A 115 5.66 31.43 -11.17
C ILE A 115 5.56 31.15 -12.66
N LYS A 116 4.38 31.00 -13.20
CA LYS A 116 4.18 30.66 -14.63
C LYS A 116 4.92 31.62 -15.59
N SER A 117 5.04 32.90 -15.23
CA SER A 117 5.77 33.89 -16.03
C SER A 117 7.28 33.82 -15.86
N ASP A 118 7.78 33.10 -14.85
CA ASP A 118 9.21 32.96 -14.56
C ASP A 118 9.81 31.70 -15.20
N LEU A 119 8.93 30.79 -15.65
CA LEU A 119 9.30 29.60 -16.41
C LEU A 119 9.56 29.95 -17.87
N PRO A 120 10.42 29.20 -18.59
CA PRO A 120 10.60 29.35 -20.02
C PRO A 120 9.27 29.21 -20.80
N ASP A 121 9.11 29.94 -21.90
CA ASP A 121 7.88 29.96 -22.71
C ASP A 121 7.55 28.59 -23.33
N ASP A 122 8.57 27.76 -23.54
CA ASP A 122 8.44 26.41 -24.13
C ASP A 122 8.09 25.34 -23.09
N VAL A 123 7.96 25.68 -21.81
CA VAL A 123 7.56 24.74 -20.75
C VAL A 123 6.04 24.65 -20.70
N ASP A 124 5.51 23.43 -20.79
CA ASP A 124 4.09 23.20 -20.57
C ASP A 124 3.68 23.62 -19.16
N THR A 125 2.45 24.05 -19.01
CA THR A 125 1.92 24.43 -17.70
C THR A 125 2.07 23.26 -16.72
N PRO A 126 2.84 23.42 -15.61
CA PRO A 126 3.00 22.35 -14.64
C PRO A 126 1.67 21.85 -14.10
N THR A 127 1.50 20.54 -14.05
CA THR A 127 0.28 19.88 -13.57
C THR A 127 0.51 19.29 -12.18
N ILE A 128 -0.52 19.36 -11.34
CA ILE A 128 -0.50 18.74 -10.02
C ILE A 128 -1.32 17.46 -10.08
N ILE A 129 -0.73 16.38 -9.64
CA ILE A 129 -1.34 15.05 -9.58
C ILE A 129 -1.40 14.65 -8.10
N GLU A 130 -2.59 14.31 -7.61
CA GLU A 130 -2.76 13.73 -6.28
C GLU A 130 -2.37 12.26 -6.31
N MET A 131 -1.54 11.85 -5.35
CA MET A 131 -1.18 10.45 -5.22
C MET A 131 -2.25 9.71 -4.43
N ASP A 132 -3.02 8.90 -5.12
CA ASP A 132 -4.02 8.02 -4.51
C ASP A 132 -3.59 6.54 -4.65
N ILE A 133 -3.28 5.90 -3.52
CA ILE A 133 -2.96 4.46 -3.50
C ILE A 133 -4.14 3.62 -4.01
N ASN A 134 -5.35 4.13 -3.84
CA ASN A 134 -6.56 3.44 -4.27
C ASN A 134 -6.79 3.57 -5.78
N SER A 135 -5.97 4.36 -6.50
CA SER A 135 -6.06 4.55 -7.95
C SER A 135 -5.46 3.40 -8.79
N THR A 136 -5.09 2.29 -8.15
CA THR A 136 -4.68 1.08 -8.88
C THR A 136 -5.80 0.56 -9.77
N PRO A 137 -5.52 0.09 -11.00
CA PRO A 137 -6.53 -0.48 -11.86
C PRO A 137 -7.27 -1.63 -11.19
N SER A 138 -8.59 -1.62 -11.23
CA SER A 138 -9.45 -2.70 -10.73
C SER A 138 -9.28 -3.98 -11.52
N ILE A 139 -9.09 -3.82 -12.83
CA ILE A 139 -8.81 -4.90 -13.76
C ILE A 139 -7.84 -4.41 -14.82
N THR A 140 -6.88 -5.25 -15.18
CA THR A 140 -5.93 -5.01 -16.27
C THR A 140 -6.14 -6.06 -17.35
N LEU A 141 -6.32 -5.60 -18.58
CA LEU A 141 -6.56 -6.44 -19.75
C LEU A 141 -5.38 -6.30 -20.73
N ALA A 142 -4.96 -7.40 -21.30
CA ALA A 142 -4.13 -7.42 -22.51
C ALA A 142 -5.04 -7.68 -23.72
N VAL A 143 -4.99 -6.83 -24.70
CA VAL A 143 -5.89 -6.86 -25.87
C VAL A 143 -5.08 -6.97 -27.15
N ASN A 144 -5.49 -7.84 -28.04
CA ASN A 144 -4.98 -7.97 -29.40
C ASN A 144 -6.11 -8.17 -30.41
N ASN A 145 -5.88 -7.76 -31.67
CA ASN A 145 -6.76 -8.05 -32.79
C ASN A 145 -5.92 -8.09 -34.08
N ASP A 146 -5.61 -9.29 -34.54
CA ASP A 146 -4.79 -9.50 -35.74
C ASP A 146 -5.50 -9.11 -37.05
N SER A 147 -6.80 -8.76 -37.00
CA SER A 147 -7.58 -8.42 -38.20
C SER A 147 -7.65 -6.93 -38.50
N VAL A 148 -7.16 -6.06 -37.58
CA VAL A 148 -7.19 -4.62 -37.73
C VAL A 148 -5.84 -4.09 -38.19
N ASP A 149 -5.85 -3.03 -38.97
CA ASP A 149 -4.64 -2.40 -39.51
C ASP A 149 -3.86 -1.65 -38.41
N ASN A 150 -4.55 -1.07 -37.43
CA ASN A 150 -3.96 -0.36 -36.31
C ASN A 150 -4.69 -0.71 -35.03
N LEU A 151 -3.99 -1.39 -34.12
CA LEU A 151 -4.52 -1.84 -32.83
C LEU A 151 -4.79 -0.65 -31.87
N TYR A 152 -3.96 0.40 -31.93
CA TYR A 152 -4.10 1.58 -31.08
C TYR A 152 -5.43 2.28 -31.34
N ASN A 153 -5.75 2.55 -32.60
CA ASN A 153 -7.01 3.18 -32.99
C ASN A 153 -8.20 2.29 -32.62
N TYR A 154 -8.12 0.99 -32.90
CA TYR A 154 -9.20 0.05 -32.57
C TYR A 154 -9.49 0.04 -31.06
N VAL A 155 -8.46 0.06 -30.22
CA VAL A 155 -8.65 0.05 -28.76
C VAL A 155 -9.25 1.39 -28.31
N ASN A 156 -8.71 2.53 -28.77
CA ASN A 156 -9.16 3.84 -28.32
C ASN A 156 -10.52 4.25 -28.89
N ASP A 157 -10.86 3.83 -30.13
CA ASP A 157 -12.10 4.25 -30.80
C ASP A 157 -13.27 3.30 -30.50
N ASP A 158 -13.01 1.99 -30.37
CA ASP A 158 -14.07 0.97 -30.27
C ASP A 158 -14.20 0.38 -28.86
N ILE A 159 -13.07 0.18 -28.11
CA ILE A 159 -13.10 -0.51 -26.83
C ILE A 159 -13.21 0.46 -25.65
N VAL A 160 -12.32 1.44 -25.59
CA VAL A 160 -12.24 2.39 -24.46
C VAL A 160 -13.56 3.12 -24.24
N PRO A 161 -14.23 3.67 -25.28
CA PRO A 161 -15.50 4.37 -25.08
C PRO A 161 -16.63 3.50 -24.53
N GLU A 162 -16.63 2.19 -24.84
CA GLU A 162 -17.63 1.27 -24.31
C GLU A 162 -17.38 0.95 -22.84
N ILE A 163 -16.12 0.92 -22.41
CA ILE A 163 -15.74 0.75 -20.99
C ILE A 163 -16.02 2.03 -20.20
N GLU A 164 -15.71 3.20 -20.75
CA GLU A 164 -15.94 4.50 -20.09
C GLU A 164 -17.44 4.84 -19.91
N LYS A 165 -18.33 4.26 -20.71
CA LYS A 165 -19.79 4.39 -20.51
C LYS A 165 -20.28 3.74 -19.23
N LEU A 166 -19.49 2.86 -18.61
CA LEU A 166 -19.89 2.19 -17.38
C LEU A 166 -19.84 3.17 -16.20
N THR A 167 -20.95 3.29 -15.49
CA THR A 167 -21.08 4.24 -14.36
C THR A 167 -20.14 3.93 -13.19
N SER A 168 -19.59 2.74 -13.15
CA SER A 168 -18.66 2.30 -12.10
C SER A 168 -17.19 2.64 -12.42
N VAL A 169 -16.89 3.06 -13.65
CA VAL A 169 -15.54 3.37 -14.13
C VAL A 169 -15.27 4.85 -13.98
N ALA A 170 -14.08 5.21 -13.49
CA ALA A 170 -13.60 6.58 -13.41
C ALA A 170 -12.75 6.96 -14.62
N SER A 171 -11.81 6.10 -14.99
CA SER A 171 -10.92 6.31 -16.14
C SER A 171 -10.42 4.98 -16.66
N VAL A 172 -9.97 5.02 -17.91
CA VAL A 172 -9.33 3.90 -18.60
C VAL A 172 -7.96 4.35 -19.05
N ASP A 173 -6.94 3.69 -18.53
CA ASP A 173 -5.55 3.94 -18.93
C ASP A 173 -5.16 2.91 -20.00
N VAL A 174 -4.64 3.39 -21.11
CA VAL A 174 -4.20 2.53 -22.22
C VAL A 174 -2.70 2.67 -22.40
N SER A 175 -2.02 1.56 -22.65
CA SER A 175 -0.59 1.56 -22.92
C SER A 175 -0.21 0.56 -24.00
N GLY A 176 0.86 0.90 -24.75
CA GLY A 176 1.29 0.14 -25.92
C GLY A 176 0.58 0.56 -27.21
N GLY A 177 0.98 -0.08 -28.30
CA GLY A 177 0.52 0.30 -29.64
C GLY A 177 1.30 1.48 -30.22
N GLN A 178 0.97 1.84 -31.44
CA GLN A 178 1.56 2.97 -32.16
C GLN A 178 0.43 3.82 -32.72
N GLU A 179 0.41 5.08 -32.32
CA GLU A 179 -0.58 6.05 -32.84
C GLU A 179 -0.38 6.27 -34.32
N ALA A 180 -1.46 6.25 -35.08
CA ALA A 180 -1.43 6.55 -36.49
C ALA A 180 -1.53 8.05 -36.72
N TYR A 181 -0.69 8.57 -37.59
CA TYR A 181 -0.72 9.98 -38.00
C TYR A 181 -0.47 10.15 -39.49
N ILE A 182 -0.76 11.32 -39.99
CA ILE A 182 -0.50 11.71 -41.38
C ILE A 182 0.83 12.44 -41.41
N LYS A 183 1.83 11.80 -42.05
CA LYS A 183 3.13 12.41 -42.29
C LYS A 183 3.08 13.27 -43.57
N ALA A 184 3.39 14.55 -43.42
CA ALA A 184 3.74 15.43 -44.54
C ALA A 184 5.27 15.52 -44.61
N GLU A 185 5.86 14.54 -45.29
CA GLU A 185 7.31 14.42 -45.48
C GLU A 185 7.84 15.44 -46.45
N LEU A 186 8.61 16.36 -45.95
CA LEU A 186 9.16 17.47 -46.75
C LEU A 186 10.27 17.01 -47.71
N ILE A 187 10.28 17.55 -48.93
CA ILE A 187 11.29 17.27 -49.96
C ILE A 187 12.29 18.41 -49.98
N PRO A 188 13.54 18.27 -49.43
CA PRO A 188 14.49 19.37 -49.25
C PRO A 188 14.86 20.07 -50.57
N GLU A 189 14.99 19.32 -51.68
CA GLU A 189 15.38 19.86 -52.98
C GLU A 189 14.24 20.79 -53.51
N LYS A 190 12.98 20.41 -53.26
CA LYS A 190 11.82 21.22 -53.68
C LYS A 190 11.66 22.47 -52.82
N LEU A 191 11.87 22.34 -51.51
CA LEU A 191 11.86 23.51 -50.62
C LEU A 191 12.92 24.54 -51.08
N SER A 192 14.11 24.10 -51.35
CA SER A 192 15.19 24.95 -51.86
C SER A 192 14.86 25.55 -53.23
N GLN A 193 14.27 24.75 -54.13
CA GLN A 193 13.89 25.20 -55.46
C GLN A 193 12.84 26.31 -55.43
N TYR A 194 11.84 26.21 -54.56
CA TYR A 194 10.76 27.19 -54.41
C TYR A 194 11.06 28.29 -53.39
N HIS A 195 12.21 28.24 -52.69
CA HIS A 195 12.58 29.12 -51.60
C HIS A 195 11.52 29.18 -50.48
N VAL A 196 10.99 28.01 -50.11
CA VAL A 196 10.01 27.83 -49.05
C VAL A 196 10.69 27.11 -47.88
N ASN A 197 10.37 27.48 -46.64
CA ASN A 197 10.85 26.85 -45.44
C ASN A 197 9.72 26.11 -44.73
N MET A 198 10.05 25.24 -43.79
CA MET A 198 9.13 24.45 -43.01
C MET A 198 8.09 25.33 -42.28
N ASN A 199 8.51 26.44 -41.69
CA ASN A 199 7.61 27.38 -41.02
C ASN A 199 6.50 27.93 -41.94
N THR A 200 6.82 28.19 -43.23
CA THR A 200 5.84 28.65 -44.22
C THR A 200 4.80 27.57 -44.50
N ILE A 201 5.23 26.30 -44.52
CA ILE A 201 4.32 25.17 -44.73
C ILE A 201 3.41 24.98 -43.52
N ILE A 202 4.00 24.99 -42.29
CA ILE A 202 3.23 24.90 -41.04
C ILE A 202 2.20 26.05 -40.98
N ALA A 203 2.60 27.28 -41.29
CA ALA A 203 1.71 28.43 -41.29
C ALA A 203 0.60 28.28 -42.34
N ALA A 204 0.89 27.73 -43.52
CA ALA A 204 -0.11 27.46 -44.55
C ALA A 204 -1.13 26.43 -44.09
N LEU A 205 -0.68 25.32 -43.47
CA LEU A 205 -1.54 24.30 -42.90
C LEU A 205 -2.44 24.87 -41.79
N LYS A 206 -1.85 25.53 -40.77
CA LYS A 206 -2.59 26.18 -39.68
C LYS A 206 -3.61 27.23 -40.15
N SER A 207 -3.27 27.97 -41.19
CA SER A 207 -4.17 29.01 -41.72
C SER A 207 -5.28 28.46 -42.59
N ALA A 208 -5.10 27.27 -43.15
CA ALA A 208 -6.09 26.60 -43.98
C ALA A 208 -7.14 25.84 -43.17
N ASP A 209 -6.83 25.44 -41.94
CA ASP A 209 -7.76 24.78 -41.04
C ASP A 209 -8.23 25.76 -39.96
N PHE A 210 -9.45 26.29 -40.18
CA PHE A 210 -10.04 27.20 -39.20
C PHE A 210 -11.54 27.12 -39.20
N SER A 211 -12.15 27.39 -38.06
CA SER A 211 -13.60 27.61 -37.91
C SER A 211 -13.81 28.86 -37.07
N MET A 212 -14.48 29.85 -37.66
CA MET A 212 -14.74 31.13 -37.01
C MET A 212 -16.22 31.46 -37.03
N PRO A 213 -16.85 31.70 -35.88
CA PRO A 213 -18.22 32.22 -35.87
C PRO A 213 -18.21 33.66 -36.39
N ILE A 214 -19.00 33.93 -37.43
CA ILE A 214 -19.09 35.25 -38.04
C ILE A 214 -20.23 36.09 -37.41
N GLY A 215 -21.23 35.43 -36.86
CA GLY A 215 -22.38 36.06 -36.26
C GLY A 215 -23.68 35.29 -36.51
N SER A 216 -24.80 35.99 -36.59
CA SER A 216 -26.10 35.38 -36.89
C SER A 216 -26.79 36.09 -38.02
N THR A 217 -27.58 35.36 -38.80
CA THR A 217 -28.47 35.93 -39.84
C THR A 217 -29.88 35.40 -39.63
N SER A 218 -30.87 36.25 -39.95
CA SER A 218 -32.27 35.88 -39.83
C SER A 218 -32.78 35.30 -41.15
N VAL A 219 -33.32 34.08 -41.12
CA VAL A 219 -33.96 33.43 -42.27
C VAL A 219 -35.41 33.12 -41.90
N GLY A 220 -36.33 33.90 -42.44
CA GLY A 220 -37.75 33.82 -42.06
C GLY A 220 -37.95 34.16 -40.60
N ASN A 221 -38.42 33.21 -39.77
CA ASN A 221 -38.66 33.40 -38.32
C ASN A 221 -37.58 32.78 -37.43
N LYS A 222 -36.39 32.47 -37.98
CA LYS A 222 -35.29 31.85 -37.25
C LYS A 222 -34.01 32.67 -37.41
N ASP A 223 -33.32 32.85 -36.32
CA ASP A 223 -31.95 33.35 -36.31
C ASP A 223 -30.98 32.17 -36.37
N LEU A 224 -30.18 32.13 -37.40
CA LEU A 224 -29.21 31.10 -37.67
C LEU A 224 -27.82 31.63 -37.38
N SER A 225 -27.02 30.88 -36.60
CA SER A 225 -25.59 31.15 -36.44
C SER A 225 -24.89 30.92 -37.76
N VAL A 226 -24.02 31.85 -38.12
CA VAL A 226 -23.20 31.78 -39.34
C VAL A 226 -21.76 31.53 -38.91
N THR A 227 -21.18 30.45 -39.39
CA THR A 227 -19.76 30.10 -39.20
C THR A 227 -19.07 30.12 -40.58
N SER A 228 -17.84 30.56 -40.61
CA SER A 228 -16.94 30.39 -41.76
C SER A 228 -15.79 29.52 -41.33
N GLY A 229 -15.45 28.56 -42.13
CA GLY A 229 -14.32 27.69 -41.85
C GLY A 229 -14.06 26.78 -43.03
N THR A 230 -12.90 26.19 -42.98
CA THR A 230 -12.50 25.03 -43.77
C THR A 230 -12.05 23.96 -42.83
N SER A 231 -12.48 22.74 -43.00
CA SER A 231 -11.99 21.56 -42.31
C SER A 231 -11.51 20.55 -43.34
N PHE A 232 -10.49 19.84 -42.99
CA PHE A 232 -10.00 18.76 -43.83
C PHE A 232 -10.66 17.46 -43.39
N ASP A 233 -11.31 16.78 -44.32
CA ASP A 233 -11.92 15.47 -44.14
C ASP A 233 -11.30 14.40 -45.03
N THR A 234 -10.36 14.79 -45.90
CA THR A 234 -9.70 13.89 -46.84
C THR A 234 -8.25 14.29 -47.07
N MET A 235 -7.39 13.31 -47.24
CA MET A 235 -5.98 13.48 -47.60
C MET A 235 -5.80 14.23 -48.92
N GLU A 236 -6.74 14.10 -49.88
CA GLU A 236 -6.71 14.83 -51.16
C GLU A 236 -6.86 16.34 -51.01
N LEU A 237 -7.58 16.79 -49.97
CA LEU A 237 -7.68 18.22 -49.66
C LEU A 237 -6.37 18.74 -49.06
N LEU A 238 -5.70 17.96 -48.19
CA LEU A 238 -4.39 18.32 -47.65
C LEU A 238 -3.35 18.48 -48.74
N LYS A 239 -3.31 17.60 -49.73
CA LYS A 239 -2.41 17.70 -50.90
C LYS A 239 -2.59 18.98 -51.70
N LYS A 240 -3.80 19.51 -51.76
CA LYS A 240 -4.19 20.70 -52.52
C LYS A 240 -4.14 22.00 -51.77
N ILE A 241 -3.63 22.04 -50.56
CA ILE A 241 -3.47 23.30 -49.81
C ILE A 241 -2.53 24.23 -50.56
N PRO A 242 -2.96 25.49 -50.87
CA PRO A 242 -2.14 26.43 -51.58
C PRO A 242 -1.10 27.09 -50.69
N ILE A 243 0.15 27.05 -51.11
CA ILE A 243 1.28 27.73 -50.44
C ILE A 243 1.68 28.93 -51.33
N THR A 244 1.56 30.12 -50.75
CA THR A 244 1.89 31.37 -51.47
C THR A 244 3.37 31.64 -51.37
N LEU A 245 4.04 31.70 -52.50
CA LEU A 245 5.44 32.05 -52.59
C LEU A 245 5.69 33.55 -52.44
N GLY A 246 6.88 33.95 -52.02
CA GLY A 246 7.28 35.36 -51.86
C GLY A 246 7.17 36.20 -53.16
N ASN A 247 7.11 35.57 -54.33
CA ASN A 247 6.93 36.21 -55.62
C ASN A 247 5.44 36.29 -56.06
N GLY A 248 4.49 35.86 -55.21
CA GLY A 248 3.05 35.86 -55.48
C GLY A 248 2.53 34.66 -56.26
N ASN A 249 3.39 33.71 -56.64
CA ASN A 249 2.99 32.44 -57.25
C ASN A 249 2.41 31.52 -56.20
N ILE A 250 1.55 30.60 -56.58
CA ILE A 250 0.97 29.58 -55.71
C ILE A 250 1.49 28.22 -56.17
N ILE A 251 1.93 27.43 -55.21
CA ILE A 251 2.25 25.99 -55.34
C ILE A 251 1.32 25.23 -54.42
N TYR A 252 1.21 23.94 -54.59
CA TYR A 252 0.41 23.07 -53.72
C TYR A 252 1.27 22.28 -52.79
N MET A 253 0.71 21.78 -51.69
CA MET A 253 1.41 20.99 -50.69
C MET A 253 2.04 19.77 -51.32
N GLU A 254 1.39 19.09 -52.28
CA GLU A 254 1.93 17.95 -53.02
C GLU A 254 3.18 18.25 -53.85
N ASP A 255 3.46 19.54 -54.15
CA ASP A 255 4.67 19.94 -54.92
C ASP A 255 5.92 19.94 -54.04
N VAL A 256 5.78 20.01 -52.68
CA VAL A 256 6.85 20.19 -51.71
C VAL A 256 6.90 19.11 -50.61
N ALA A 257 5.87 18.29 -50.51
CA ALA A 257 5.82 17.19 -49.51
C ALA A 257 5.14 15.94 -50.07
N ASN A 258 5.58 14.79 -49.59
CA ASN A 258 4.89 13.52 -49.76
C ASN A 258 3.91 13.35 -48.57
N ILE A 259 2.64 13.14 -48.80
CA ILE A 259 1.63 13.02 -47.78
C ILE A 259 1.07 11.60 -47.78
N TYR A 260 1.24 10.92 -46.66
CA TYR A 260 0.82 9.53 -46.47
C TYR A 260 0.55 9.22 -45.00
N ASN A 261 -0.27 8.16 -44.73
CA ASN A 261 -0.51 7.65 -43.40
C ASN A 261 0.70 6.81 -42.93
N THR A 262 1.08 6.98 -41.71
CA THR A 262 2.12 6.21 -41.05
C THR A 262 1.76 6.06 -39.57
N VAL A 263 2.61 5.37 -38.85
CA VAL A 263 2.51 5.25 -37.38
C VAL A 263 3.72 5.90 -36.73
N GLU A 264 3.58 6.36 -35.51
CA GLU A 264 4.69 6.88 -34.74
C GLU A 264 5.82 5.86 -34.62
N ALA A 265 7.05 6.35 -34.49
CA ALA A 265 8.18 5.46 -34.26
C ALA A 265 7.91 4.63 -32.99
N LYS A 266 8.24 3.34 -33.05
CA LYS A 266 8.08 2.48 -31.89
C LYS A 266 8.99 2.97 -30.76
N ASP A 267 8.44 3.53 -29.73
CA ASP A 267 9.11 4.05 -28.52
C ASP A 267 8.79 3.20 -27.28
N SER A 268 7.80 2.34 -27.41
CA SER A 268 7.29 1.50 -26.37
C SER A 268 7.11 0.05 -26.84
N ILE A 269 7.20 -0.89 -25.91
CA ILE A 269 6.99 -2.32 -26.15
C ILE A 269 6.00 -2.83 -25.11
N GLY A 270 4.88 -3.36 -25.57
CA GLY A 270 3.89 -4.06 -24.76
C GLY A 270 3.68 -5.47 -25.29
N ARG A 271 3.95 -6.49 -24.47
CA ARG A 271 3.76 -7.90 -24.84
C ARG A 271 3.13 -8.70 -23.71
N TYR A 272 2.28 -9.63 -24.10
CA TYR A 272 1.76 -10.66 -23.21
C TYR A 272 2.07 -12.05 -23.81
N ASP A 273 2.82 -12.86 -23.05
CA ASP A 273 3.29 -14.17 -23.50
C ASP A 273 3.94 -14.17 -24.92
N GLY A 274 4.78 -13.14 -25.17
CA GLY A 274 5.52 -12.98 -26.43
C GLY A 274 4.71 -12.42 -27.60
N LYS A 275 3.42 -12.12 -27.43
CA LYS A 275 2.58 -11.46 -28.45
C LYS A 275 2.52 -9.97 -28.17
N ASP A 276 2.67 -9.16 -29.21
CA ASP A 276 2.43 -7.70 -29.12
C ASP A 276 0.96 -7.46 -28.74
N THR A 277 0.73 -6.72 -27.66
CA THR A 277 -0.59 -6.44 -27.11
C THR A 277 -0.67 -5.00 -26.62
N MET A 278 -1.88 -4.46 -26.58
CA MET A 278 -2.16 -3.25 -25.82
C MET A 278 -2.70 -3.62 -24.44
N THR A 279 -2.28 -2.86 -23.46
CA THR A 279 -2.73 -3.03 -22.07
C THR A 279 -3.77 -1.97 -21.74
N ILE A 280 -4.89 -2.40 -21.18
CA ILE A 280 -5.98 -1.54 -20.73
C ILE A 280 -6.11 -1.70 -19.21
N GLY A 281 -5.88 -0.63 -18.47
CA GLY A 281 -6.09 -0.56 -17.03
C GLY A 281 -7.36 0.23 -16.71
N VAL A 282 -8.33 -0.40 -16.03
CA VAL A 282 -9.61 0.24 -15.71
C VAL A 282 -9.67 0.60 -14.24
N LYS A 283 -9.87 1.88 -13.94
CA LYS A 283 -9.97 2.41 -12.58
C LYS A 283 -11.42 2.58 -12.15
N LYS A 284 -11.69 2.26 -10.89
CA LYS A 284 -13.01 2.46 -10.26
C LYS A 284 -13.29 3.93 -9.97
N ASN A 285 -14.55 4.33 -9.95
CA ASN A 285 -14.93 5.59 -9.33
C ASN A 285 -14.99 5.45 -7.79
N GLN A 286 -15.07 6.58 -7.07
CA GLN A 286 -15.07 6.62 -5.61
C GLN A 286 -16.27 5.89 -4.98
N ASP A 287 -17.41 5.86 -5.65
CA ASP A 287 -18.65 5.24 -5.16
C ASP A 287 -18.74 3.73 -5.47
N SER A 288 -17.79 3.17 -6.24
CA SER A 288 -17.80 1.78 -6.69
C SER A 288 -16.71 0.96 -6.02
N ASP A 289 -16.89 -0.34 -5.98
CA ASP A 289 -15.89 -1.32 -5.56
C ASP A 289 -15.24 -2.04 -6.75
N HIS A 290 -14.06 -2.62 -6.53
CA HIS A 290 -13.30 -3.34 -7.55
C HIS A 290 -14.07 -4.52 -8.15
N ILE A 291 -14.90 -5.22 -7.35
CA ILE A 291 -15.69 -6.37 -7.80
C ILE A 291 -16.76 -5.96 -8.81
N THR A 292 -17.44 -4.85 -8.53
CA THR A 292 -18.47 -4.30 -9.41
C THR A 292 -17.89 -3.85 -10.75
N VAL A 293 -16.73 -3.15 -10.71
CA VAL A 293 -16.04 -2.69 -11.93
C VAL A 293 -15.55 -3.87 -12.76
N SER A 294 -14.83 -4.82 -12.14
CA SER A 294 -14.31 -5.99 -12.86
C SER A 294 -15.41 -6.75 -13.56
N LYS A 295 -16.51 -7.03 -12.87
CA LYS A 295 -17.65 -7.74 -13.44
C LYS A 295 -18.27 -6.99 -14.62
N ALA A 296 -18.48 -5.67 -14.49
CA ALA A 296 -19.06 -4.86 -15.55
C ALA A 296 -18.14 -4.80 -16.77
N VAL A 297 -16.83 -4.64 -16.57
CA VAL A 297 -15.84 -4.65 -17.64
C VAL A 297 -15.78 -6.00 -18.36
N GLN A 298 -15.73 -7.10 -17.61
CA GLN A 298 -15.73 -8.44 -18.21
C GLN A 298 -17.00 -8.72 -19.02
N GLU A 299 -18.19 -8.31 -18.55
CA GLU A 299 -19.45 -8.41 -19.30
C GLU A 299 -19.42 -7.57 -20.60
N THR A 300 -18.84 -6.38 -20.55
CA THR A 300 -18.66 -5.51 -21.72
C THR A 300 -17.70 -6.15 -22.72
N MET A 301 -16.54 -6.63 -22.28
CA MET A 301 -15.58 -7.31 -23.14
C MET A 301 -16.13 -8.57 -23.79
N GLN A 302 -16.95 -9.35 -23.07
CA GLN A 302 -17.65 -10.49 -23.66
C GLN A 302 -18.64 -10.05 -24.75
N THR A 303 -19.31 -8.93 -24.57
CA THR A 303 -20.24 -8.36 -25.57
C THR A 303 -19.50 -7.88 -26.81
N LEU A 304 -18.36 -7.19 -26.62
CA LEU A 304 -17.50 -6.74 -27.74
C LEU A 304 -16.94 -7.94 -28.50
N LYS A 305 -16.47 -8.97 -27.81
CA LYS A 305 -15.98 -10.20 -28.44
C LYS A 305 -17.07 -10.96 -29.20
N ALA A 306 -18.33 -10.88 -28.76
CA ALA A 306 -19.47 -11.46 -29.50
C ALA A 306 -19.79 -10.65 -30.77
N GLN A 307 -19.50 -9.35 -30.79
CA GLN A 307 -19.66 -8.47 -31.97
C GLN A 307 -18.49 -8.62 -32.93
N ASP A 308 -17.25 -8.68 -32.39
CA ASP A 308 -16.02 -8.91 -33.14
C ASP A 308 -15.32 -10.18 -32.64
N PRO A 309 -15.52 -11.35 -33.32
CA PRO A 309 -14.87 -12.60 -32.94
C PRO A 309 -13.34 -12.61 -33.05
N SER A 310 -12.74 -11.64 -33.78
CA SER A 310 -11.28 -11.52 -33.93
C SER A 310 -10.62 -10.85 -32.74
N LEU A 311 -11.41 -10.20 -31.87
CA LEU A 311 -10.92 -9.62 -30.65
C LEU A 311 -10.42 -10.72 -29.69
N GLU A 312 -9.13 -10.71 -29.44
CA GLU A 312 -8.51 -11.52 -28.37
C GLU A 312 -8.24 -10.64 -27.16
N TYR A 313 -8.68 -11.03 -25.99
CA TYR A 313 -8.33 -10.37 -24.74
C TYR A 313 -8.05 -11.39 -23.63
N VAL A 314 -7.15 -11.03 -22.75
CA VAL A 314 -6.80 -11.79 -21.55
C VAL A 314 -6.87 -10.88 -20.34
N VAL A 315 -7.45 -11.35 -19.25
CA VAL A 315 -7.39 -10.69 -17.95
C VAL A 315 -6.01 -10.97 -17.36
N VAL A 316 -5.18 -9.95 -17.29
CA VAL A 316 -3.79 -10.06 -16.79
C VAL A 316 -3.78 -10.02 -15.26
N ASN A 317 -4.54 -9.08 -14.70
CA ASN A 317 -4.70 -8.92 -13.26
C ASN A 317 -6.14 -8.50 -12.95
N ASP A 318 -6.75 -9.13 -11.96
CA ASP A 318 -8.08 -8.80 -11.46
C ASP A 318 -8.03 -8.66 -9.93
N TYR A 319 -8.09 -7.42 -9.46
CA TYR A 319 -8.13 -7.13 -8.03
C TYR A 319 -9.37 -7.73 -7.36
N SER A 320 -10.47 -7.93 -8.10
CA SER A 320 -11.70 -8.51 -7.55
C SER A 320 -11.52 -9.96 -7.10
N ASP A 321 -10.70 -10.73 -7.81
CA ASP A 321 -10.40 -12.12 -7.45
C ASP A 321 -9.57 -12.17 -6.16
N GLN A 322 -8.55 -11.31 -6.02
CA GLN A 322 -7.74 -11.21 -4.81
C GLN A 322 -8.59 -10.80 -3.59
N ILE A 323 -9.46 -9.80 -3.76
CA ILE A 323 -10.39 -9.37 -2.71
C ILE A 323 -11.34 -10.51 -2.34
N SER A 324 -11.97 -11.13 -3.31
CA SER A 324 -12.93 -12.23 -3.11
C SER A 324 -12.30 -13.41 -2.38
N ASP A 325 -11.10 -13.83 -2.78
CA ASP A 325 -10.41 -14.96 -2.14
C ASP A 325 -9.92 -14.61 -0.73
N SER A 326 -9.43 -13.39 -0.52
CA SER A 326 -9.03 -12.91 0.80
C SER A 326 -10.24 -12.84 1.75
N LEU A 327 -11.36 -12.25 1.31
CA LEU A 327 -12.59 -12.18 2.10
C LEU A 327 -13.16 -13.56 2.41
N LYS A 328 -13.17 -14.46 1.45
CA LYS A 328 -13.63 -15.85 1.62
C LYS A 328 -12.76 -16.59 2.63
N SER A 329 -11.44 -16.42 2.56
CA SER A 329 -10.49 -17.02 3.51
C SER A 329 -10.75 -16.52 4.94
N VAL A 330 -10.91 -15.20 5.13
CA VAL A 330 -11.22 -14.64 6.45
C VAL A 330 -12.59 -15.10 6.95
N PHE A 331 -13.60 -15.16 6.08
CA PHE A 331 -14.93 -15.61 6.45
C PHE A 331 -14.95 -17.10 6.86
N GLN A 332 -14.20 -17.95 6.17
CA GLN A 332 -14.00 -19.34 6.56
C GLN A 332 -13.28 -19.45 7.92
N THR A 333 -12.24 -18.64 8.14
CA THR A 333 -11.52 -18.57 9.41
C THR A 333 -12.44 -18.15 10.56
N MET A 334 -13.30 -17.16 10.34
CA MET A 334 -14.29 -16.69 11.31
C MET A 334 -15.30 -17.79 11.69
N ILE A 335 -15.86 -18.49 10.70
CA ILE A 335 -16.78 -19.61 10.95
C ILE A 335 -16.07 -20.72 11.74
N MET A 336 -14.84 -21.05 11.34
CA MET A 336 -14.03 -22.06 12.01
C MET A 336 -13.76 -21.66 13.47
N ALA A 337 -13.40 -20.41 13.74
CA ALA A 337 -13.19 -19.88 15.08
C ALA A 337 -14.46 -20.02 15.97
N VAL A 338 -15.64 -19.72 15.43
CA VAL A 338 -16.91 -19.88 16.14
C VAL A 338 -17.20 -21.36 16.46
N ILE A 339 -17.02 -22.25 15.50
CA ILE A 339 -17.23 -23.70 15.69
C ILE A 339 -16.27 -24.25 16.76
N ILE A 340 -15.01 -23.85 16.70
CA ILE A 340 -13.99 -24.29 17.65
C ILE A 340 -14.30 -23.72 19.05
N ALA A 341 -14.70 -22.46 19.16
CA ALA A 341 -15.13 -21.88 20.44
C ALA A 341 -16.29 -22.69 21.05
N MET A 342 -17.30 -23.02 20.25
CA MET A 342 -18.43 -23.88 20.69
C MET A 342 -17.97 -25.26 21.16
N PHE A 343 -17.01 -25.87 20.46
CA PHE A 343 -16.44 -27.17 20.82
C PHE A 343 -15.69 -27.13 22.17
N ILE A 344 -14.88 -26.08 22.38
CA ILE A 344 -14.16 -25.92 23.66
C ILE A 344 -15.16 -25.75 24.81
N ILE A 345 -16.19 -24.93 24.65
CA ILE A 345 -17.23 -24.73 25.67
C ILE A 345 -17.93 -26.05 25.99
N TRP A 346 -18.26 -26.84 24.94
CA TRP A 346 -18.81 -28.17 25.15
C TRP A 346 -17.85 -29.12 25.93
N LEU A 347 -16.56 -29.06 25.65
CA LEU A 347 -15.54 -29.87 26.31
C LEU A 347 -15.50 -29.62 27.84
N PHE A 348 -15.66 -28.33 28.23
CA PHE A 348 -15.62 -27.93 29.64
C PHE A 348 -16.93 -28.06 30.39
N PHE A 349 -18.08 -27.77 29.77
CA PHE A 349 -19.38 -27.85 30.43
C PHE A 349 -20.11 -29.17 30.20
N GLY A 350 -19.75 -29.92 29.16
CA GLY A 350 -20.37 -31.20 28.82
C GLY A 350 -21.82 -31.12 28.32
N ASP A 351 -22.33 -29.91 28.10
CA ASP A 351 -23.71 -29.70 27.62
C ASP A 351 -23.73 -28.86 26.33
N ILE A 352 -24.31 -29.42 25.29
CA ILE A 352 -24.48 -28.75 23.98
C ILE A 352 -25.31 -27.47 24.08
N LYS A 353 -26.27 -27.42 25.02
CA LYS A 353 -27.11 -26.24 25.24
C LYS A 353 -26.29 -25.04 25.75
N ALA A 354 -25.31 -25.30 26.61
CA ALA A 354 -24.37 -24.28 27.05
C ALA A 354 -23.53 -23.72 25.91
N SER A 355 -23.02 -24.60 25.02
CA SER A 355 -22.31 -24.18 23.81
C SER A 355 -23.18 -23.38 22.85
N LEU A 356 -24.45 -23.76 22.66
CA LEU A 356 -25.39 -23.04 21.79
C LEU A 356 -25.71 -21.63 22.32
N ILE A 357 -25.77 -21.43 23.65
CA ILE A 357 -25.99 -20.10 24.23
C ILE A 357 -24.87 -19.15 23.82
N VAL A 358 -23.64 -19.57 23.99
CA VAL A 358 -22.48 -18.76 23.62
C VAL A 358 -22.36 -18.67 22.09
N GLY A 359 -22.57 -19.80 21.38
CA GLY A 359 -22.57 -19.85 19.92
C GLY A 359 -23.61 -18.94 19.25
N THR A 360 -24.70 -18.60 19.92
CA THR A 360 -25.70 -17.63 19.42
C THR A 360 -25.29 -16.20 19.75
N SER A 361 -24.60 -15.98 20.86
CA SER A 361 -24.15 -14.66 21.29
C SER A 361 -23.11 -14.06 20.33
N ILE A 362 -22.20 -14.87 19.78
CA ILE A 362 -21.11 -14.42 18.92
C ILE A 362 -21.64 -13.80 17.61
N PRO A 363 -22.44 -14.50 16.77
CA PRO A 363 -22.96 -13.92 15.53
C PRO A 363 -23.77 -12.65 15.75
N VAL A 364 -24.57 -12.58 16.81
CA VAL A 364 -25.36 -11.38 17.13
C VAL A 364 -24.44 -10.20 17.47
N SER A 365 -23.35 -10.43 18.19
CA SER A 365 -22.37 -9.40 18.52
C SER A 365 -21.60 -8.93 17.29
N ILE A 366 -21.22 -9.85 16.39
CA ILE A 366 -20.57 -9.51 15.11
C ILE A 366 -21.48 -8.65 14.24
N LEU A 367 -22.76 -9.05 14.08
CA LEU A 367 -23.72 -8.30 13.27
C LEU A 367 -24.00 -6.90 13.86
N ALA A 368 -24.00 -6.78 15.18
CA ALA A 368 -24.10 -5.47 15.82
C ALA A 368 -22.86 -4.60 15.59
N ALA A 369 -21.66 -5.19 15.59
CA ALA A 369 -20.43 -4.48 15.27
C ALA A 369 -20.41 -4.01 13.81
N LEU A 370 -20.84 -4.85 12.86
CA LEU A 370 -20.95 -4.50 11.44
C LEU A 370 -21.90 -3.33 11.17
N ILE A 371 -23.02 -3.24 11.93
CA ILE A 371 -23.91 -2.07 11.85
C ILE A 371 -23.16 -0.79 12.29
N LEU A 372 -22.42 -0.87 13.40
CA LEU A 372 -21.66 0.28 13.91
C LEU A 372 -20.52 0.68 12.97
N MET A 373 -19.81 -0.30 12.37
CA MET A 373 -18.79 -0.06 11.35
C MET A 373 -19.37 0.72 10.18
N LYS A 374 -20.51 0.27 9.64
CA LYS A 374 -21.19 0.97 8.55
C LYS A 374 -21.60 2.40 8.91
N VAL A 375 -22.11 2.62 10.12
CA VAL A 375 -22.47 3.97 10.59
C VAL A 375 -21.26 4.88 10.68
N MET A 376 -20.08 4.32 10.96
CA MET A 376 -18.81 5.06 11.00
C MET A 376 -18.13 5.19 9.62
N GLY A 377 -18.71 4.62 8.56
CA GLY A 377 -18.15 4.69 7.21
C GLY A 377 -16.99 3.73 6.96
N PHE A 378 -16.77 2.72 7.81
CA PHE A 378 -15.68 1.76 7.59
C PHE A 378 -16.04 0.72 6.52
N THR A 379 -15.10 0.47 5.60
CA THR A 379 -15.20 -0.57 4.57
C THR A 379 -14.97 -1.97 5.15
N LEU A 380 -15.47 -2.99 4.46
CA LEU A 380 -15.14 -4.37 4.76
C LEU A 380 -13.88 -4.77 4.00
N ASN A 381 -12.79 -4.94 4.73
CA ASN A 381 -11.48 -5.28 4.19
C ASN A 381 -10.79 -6.35 5.03
N VAL A 382 -9.64 -6.83 4.59
CA VAL A 382 -8.87 -7.88 5.30
C VAL A 382 -8.59 -7.50 6.75
N ILE A 383 -8.30 -6.23 7.03
CA ILE A 383 -7.96 -5.76 8.38
C ILE A 383 -9.19 -5.74 9.29
N THR A 384 -10.29 -5.15 8.81
CA THR A 384 -11.54 -5.08 9.59
C THR A 384 -12.18 -6.45 9.80
N LEU A 385 -12.14 -7.33 8.81
CA LEU A 385 -12.64 -8.70 8.95
C LEU A 385 -11.74 -9.56 9.85
N SER A 386 -10.42 -9.39 9.76
CA SER A 386 -9.49 -10.05 10.69
C SER A 386 -9.70 -9.59 12.13
N SER A 387 -10.02 -8.31 12.34
CA SER A 387 -10.39 -7.82 13.67
C SER A 387 -11.70 -8.42 14.21
N LEU A 388 -12.65 -8.77 13.34
CA LEU A 388 -13.84 -9.55 13.75
C LEU A 388 -13.45 -10.96 14.20
N VAL A 389 -12.52 -11.64 13.50
CA VAL A 389 -12.00 -12.96 13.91
C VAL A 389 -11.31 -12.88 15.27
N LEU A 390 -10.46 -11.87 15.48
CA LEU A 390 -9.83 -11.60 16.77
C LEU A 390 -10.87 -11.32 17.85
N GLY A 391 -11.89 -10.52 17.50
CA GLY A 391 -13.02 -10.22 18.37
C GLY A 391 -13.78 -11.47 18.82
N VAL A 392 -13.91 -12.50 17.98
CA VAL A 392 -14.56 -13.77 18.36
C VAL A 392 -13.90 -14.36 19.60
N GLY A 393 -12.57 -14.43 19.65
CA GLY A 393 -11.84 -14.97 20.80
C GLY A 393 -12.10 -14.19 22.09
N MET A 394 -12.15 -12.86 22.00
CA MET A 394 -12.37 -12.00 23.17
C MET A 394 -13.84 -11.88 23.60
N MET A 395 -14.79 -11.90 22.61
CA MET A 395 -16.22 -11.81 22.88
C MET A 395 -16.76 -12.99 23.69
N VAL A 396 -16.17 -14.17 23.50
CA VAL A 396 -16.57 -15.41 24.16
C VAL A 396 -16.40 -15.30 25.66
N ASP A 397 -15.38 -14.57 26.14
CA ASP A 397 -15.02 -14.44 27.55
C ASP A 397 -16.18 -13.89 28.38
N ASN A 398 -16.81 -12.78 27.98
CA ASN A 398 -17.96 -12.18 28.67
C ASN A 398 -19.12 -13.17 28.83
N SER A 399 -19.42 -13.91 27.78
CA SER A 399 -20.52 -14.89 27.76
C SER A 399 -20.22 -16.11 28.64
N ILE A 400 -18.98 -16.58 28.68
CA ILE A 400 -18.52 -17.69 29.50
C ILE A 400 -18.63 -17.33 30.99
N VAL A 401 -18.14 -16.16 31.40
CA VAL A 401 -18.14 -15.72 32.80
C VAL A 401 -19.57 -15.57 33.32
N VAL A 402 -20.49 -15.03 32.53
CA VAL A 402 -21.90 -14.94 32.89
C VAL A 402 -22.53 -16.32 33.00
N LEU A 403 -22.28 -17.21 32.04
CA LEU A 403 -22.81 -18.57 32.03
C LEU A 403 -22.34 -19.38 33.25
N GLU A 404 -21.04 -19.32 33.55
CA GLU A 404 -20.46 -19.98 34.73
C GLU A 404 -21.07 -19.46 36.03
N SER A 405 -21.22 -18.15 36.14
CA SER A 405 -21.87 -17.54 37.32
C SER A 405 -23.32 -18.01 37.45
N CYS A 406 -24.09 -18.05 36.36
CA CYS A 406 -25.45 -18.59 36.38
C CYS A 406 -25.48 -20.06 36.84
N PHE A 407 -24.55 -20.89 36.41
CA PHE A 407 -24.45 -22.28 36.89
C PHE A 407 -24.17 -22.36 38.40
N ARG A 408 -23.28 -21.49 38.91
CA ARG A 408 -22.94 -21.46 40.37
C ARG A 408 -24.13 -21.10 41.24
N PHE A 409 -25.05 -20.26 40.75
CA PHE A 409 -26.29 -19.85 41.47
C PHE A 409 -27.48 -20.78 41.22
N THR A 410 -27.32 -21.84 40.40
CA THR A 410 -28.40 -22.77 40.09
C THR A 410 -28.40 -23.94 41.08
N ASP A 411 -29.43 -24.08 41.87
CA ASP A 411 -29.63 -25.26 42.75
C ASP A 411 -29.96 -26.50 41.92
N LYS A 412 -29.35 -27.65 42.29
CA LYS A 412 -29.57 -28.93 41.62
C LYS A 412 -31.03 -29.37 41.76
N GLY A 413 -31.83 -29.25 40.68
CA GLY A 413 -33.25 -29.69 40.62
C GLY A 413 -34.26 -28.57 40.54
N GLY A 414 -33.85 -27.31 40.45
CA GLY A 414 -34.70 -26.13 40.44
C GLY A 414 -35.62 -26.00 39.20
N GLY A 415 -36.80 -25.47 39.43
CA GLY A 415 -37.82 -25.18 38.39
C GLY A 415 -37.50 -23.89 37.59
N PHE A 416 -38.45 -23.47 36.74
CA PHE A 416 -38.32 -22.26 35.89
C PHE A 416 -38.05 -20.98 36.69
N VAL A 417 -38.71 -20.84 37.85
CA VAL A 417 -38.59 -19.63 38.70
C VAL A 417 -37.21 -19.54 39.30
N GLU A 418 -36.62 -20.68 39.70
CA GLU A 418 -35.27 -20.76 40.30
C GLU A 418 -34.19 -20.52 39.24
N THR A 419 -34.34 -21.09 38.03
CA THR A 419 -33.42 -20.80 36.88
C THR A 419 -33.45 -19.32 36.55
N ARG A 420 -34.63 -18.68 36.58
CA ARG A 420 -34.76 -17.23 36.35
C ARG A 420 -34.08 -16.40 37.43
N LYS A 421 -34.23 -16.80 38.71
CA LYS A 421 -33.53 -16.16 39.83
C LYS A 421 -32.02 -16.33 39.70
N ALA A 422 -31.55 -17.54 39.44
CA ALA A 422 -30.14 -17.85 39.22
C ALA A 422 -29.54 -17.02 38.08
N ALA A 423 -30.26 -16.83 36.96
CA ALA A 423 -29.86 -15.99 35.88
C ALA A 423 -29.73 -14.51 36.26
N ILE A 424 -30.62 -13.99 37.12
CA ILE A 424 -30.58 -12.58 37.60
C ILE A 424 -29.41 -12.41 38.57
N ASP A 425 -29.36 -13.28 39.60
CA ASP A 425 -28.39 -13.16 40.68
C ASP A 425 -26.97 -13.49 40.20
N GLY A 426 -26.83 -14.51 39.33
CA GLY A 426 -25.55 -14.87 38.69
C GLY A 426 -25.01 -13.77 37.80
N THR A 427 -25.86 -13.17 36.97
CA THR A 427 -25.39 -12.04 36.13
C THR A 427 -25.03 -10.84 36.99
N ALA A 428 -25.80 -10.54 38.05
CA ALA A 428 -25.51 -9.44 38.94
C ALA A 428 -24.19 -9.58 39.70
N ALA A 429 -23.82 -10.81 40.09
CA ALA A 429 -22.62 -11.09 40.86
C ALA A 429 -21.30 -10.85 40.07
N VAL A 430 -21.36 -10.91 38.75
CA VAL A 430 -20.16 -10.72 37.88
C VAL A 430 -20.19 -9.44 37.06
N LEU A 431 -21.26 -8.64 37.19
CA LEU A 431 -21.51 -7.48 36.33
C LEU A 431 -20.39 -6.45 36.39
N GLU A 432 -19.96 -6.07 37.60
CA GLU A 432 -18.89 -5.07 37.80
C GLU A 432 -17.55 -5.54 37.25
N SER A 433 -17.23 -6.80 37.46
CA SER A 433 -15.98 -7.40 36.97
C SER A 433 -15.95 -7.49 35.44
N ILE A 434 -17.07 -7.86 34.80
CA ILE A 434 -17.17 -7.94 33.34
C ILE A 434 -17.11 -6.55 32.70
N ILE A 435 -17.82 -5.57 33.27
CA ILE A 435 -17.75 -4.17 32.79
C ILE A 435 -16.34 -3.65 32.93
N GLY A 436 -15.69 -3.84 34.08
CA GLY A 436 -14.31 -3.41 34.29
C GLY A 436 -13.34 -4.04 33.31
N GLY A 437 -13.39 -5.38 33.11
CA GLY A 437 -12.56 -6.07 32.13
C GLY A 437 -12.79 -5.61 30.69
N THR A 438 -14.07 -5.43 30.32
CA THR A 438 -14.42 -4.94 28.96
C THR A 438 -13.92 -3.52 28.74
N VAL A 439 -14.10 -2.61 29.72
CA VAL A 439 -13.60 -1.23 29.64
C VAL A 439 -12.08 -1.21 29.55
N THR A 440 -11.40 -2.02 30.36
CA THR A 440 -9.93 -2.12 30.30
C THR A 440 -9.45 -2.58 28.92
N THR A 441 -10.10 -3.57 28.32
CA THR A 441 -9.78 -4.03 26.97
C THR A 441 -10.09 -2.97 25.91
N CYS A 442 -11.23 -2.28 26.00
CA CYS A 442 -11.59 -1.23 25.03
C CYS A 442 -10.61 -0.03 25.09
N VAL A 443 -10.18 0.36 26.29
CA VAL A 443 -9.27 1.50 26.49
C VAL A 443 -7.90 1.29 25.83
N VAL A 444 -7.45 0.05 25.68
CA VAL A 444 -6.20 -0.28 24.97
C VAL A 444 -6.22 0.14 23.50
N PHE A 445 -7.39 0.12 22.87
CA PHE A 445 -7.55 0.46 21.45
C PHE A 445 -7.79 1.96 21.20
N ILE A 446 -8.03 2.76 22.24
CA ILE A 446 -8.20 4.22 22.10
C ILE A 446 -6.97 4.91 21.50
N PRO A 447 -5.72 4.57 21.92
CA PRO A 447 -4.53 5.16 21.32
C PRO A 447 -4.44 4.99 19.80
N LEU A 448 -4.96 3.89 19.23
CA LEU A 448 -4.99 3.71 17.77
C LEU A 448 -5.80 4.78 17.04
N ALA A 449 -6.81 5.33 17.69
CA ALA A 449 -7.60 6.43 17.13
C ALA A 449 -6.87 7.77 17.15
N LEU A 450 -5.79 7.88 17.93
CA LEU A 450 -4.98 9.09 18.13
C LEU A 450 -3.65 9.06 17.37
N ILE A 451 -3.30 7.92 16.78
CA ILE A 451 -2.10 7.81 15.94
C ILE A 451 -2.37 8.54 14.63
N SER A 452 -1.45 9.40 14.23
CA SER A 452 -1.31 9.93 12.87
C SER A 452 -0.44 9.01 12.04
N GLY A 453 -0.36 9.25 10.74
CA GLY A 453 0.45 8.43 9.85
C GLY A 453 -0.32 7.28 9.22
N MET A 454 0.41 6.49 8.45
CA MET A 454 -0.11 5.31 7.75
C MET A 454 -0.66 4.27 8.72
N SER A 455 0.07 3.99 9.83
CA SER A 455 -0.40 3.10 10.89
C SER A 455 -1.74 3.54 11.47
N GLY A 456 -1.93 4.85 11.65
CA GLY A 456 -3.17 5.41 12.16
C GLY A 456 -4.35 5.14 11.22
N GLN A 457 -4.21 5.45 9.93
CA GLN A 457 -5.26 5.22 8.93
C GLN A 457 -5.59 3.72 8.80
N MET A 458 -4.58 2.88 8.79
CA MET A 458 -4.72 1.45 8.59
C MET A 458 -5.33 0.72 9.78
N PHE A 459 -4.94 1.08 11.02
CA PHE A 459 -5.34 0.33 12.21
C PHE A 459 -6.46 0.99 13.04
N LYS A 460 -6.85 2.22 12.75
CA LYS A 460 -8.00 2.88 13.37
C LYS A 460 -9.30 2.09 13.14
N PRO A 461 -9.64 1.63 11.91
CA PRO A 461 -10.81 0.79 11.69
C PRO A 461 -10.75 -0.53 12.48
N LEU A 462 -9.56 -1.16 12.59
CA LEU A 462 -9.37 -2.37 13.39
C LEU A 462 -9.68 -2.12 14.86
N GLY A 463 -9.09 -1.08 15.44
CA GLY A 463 -9.30 -0.75 16.85
C GLY A 463 -10.79 -0.51 17.18
N PHE A 464 -11.47 0.30 16.37
CA PHE A 464 -12.91 0.55 16.55
C PHE A 464 -13.76 -0.71 16.35
N THR A 465 -13.43 -1.56 15.39
CA THR A 465 -14.14 -2.83 15.16
C THR A 465 -14.08 -3.73 16.40
N ILE A 466 -12.90 -3.86 17.01
CA ILE A 466 -12.76 -4.63 18.26
C ILE A 466 -13.55 -3.99 19.39
N VAL A 467 -13.51 -2.68 19.56
CA VAL A 467 -14.29 -1.97 20.58
C VAL A 467 -15.79 -2.20 20.37
N PHE A 468 -16.29 -2.12 19.14
CA PHE A 468 -17.70 -2.40 18.83
C PHE A 468 -18.07 -3.85 19.14
N CYS A 469 -17.22 -4.81 18.81
CA CYS A 469 -17.39 -6.21 19.16
C CYS A 469 -17.48 -6.42 20.68
N MET A 470 -16.59 -5.79 21.43
CA MET A 470 -16.53 -5.91 22.88
C MET A 470 -17.76 -5.29 23.56
N ILE A 471 -18.21 -4.12 23.12
CA ILE A 471 -19.44 -3.47 23.62
C ILE A 471 -20.66 -4.32 23.28
N ALA A 472 -20.75 -4.81 22.04
CA ALA A 472 -21.85 -5.68 21.61
C ALA A 472 -21.88 -6.99 22.39
N SER A 473 -20.71 -7.59 22.66
CA SER A 473 -20.57 -8.79 23.48
C SER A 473 -21.01 -8.56 24.93
N LEU A 474 -20.62 -7.43 25.52
CA LEU A 474 -21.04 -7.06 26.88
C LEU A 474 -22.58 -6.93 26.97
N ILE A 475 -23.20 -6.26 26.01
CA ILE A 475 -24.66 -6.11 25.93
C ILE A 475 -25.31 -7.49 25.74
N SER A 476 -24.78 -8.33 24.86
CA SER A 476 -25.26 -9.69 24.61
C SER A 476 -25.13 -10.57 25.85
N ALA A 477 -24.01 -10.49 26.58
CA ALA A 477 -23.76 -11.22 27.82
C ALA A 477 -24.74 -10.83 28.94
N MET A 478 -25.20 -9.56 28.99
CA MET A 478 -26.18 -9.08 29.96
C MET A 478 -27.64 -9.30 29.57
N THR A 479 -27.89 -9.58 28.26
CA THR A 479 -29.26 -9.66 27.73
C THR A 479 -29.59 -11.04 27.15
N LEU A 480 -28.89 -11.42 26.11
CA LEU A 480 -29.16 -12.64 25.35
C LEU A 480 -28.74 -13.91 26.11
N VAL A 481 -27.57 -13.92 26.74
CA VAL A 481 -27.06 -15.06 27.47
C VAL A 481 -27.98 -15.45 28.64
N PRO A 482 -28.39 -14.55 29.57
CA PRO A 482 -29.35 -14.87 30.63
C PRO A 482 -30.72 -15.30 30.11
N LEU A 483 -31.19 -14.69 28.99
CA LEU A 483 -32.44 -15.06 28.34
C LEU A 483 -32.40 -16.50 27.84
N CYS A 484 -31.36 -16.83 27.03
CA CYS A 484 -31.17 -18.18 26.51
C CYS A 484 -30.95 -19.22 27.64
N TYR A 485 -30.27 -18.84 28.72
CA TYR A 485 -30.08 -19.68 29.91
C TYR A 485 -31.43 -20.11 30.53
N VAL A 486 -32.36 -19.20 30.70
CA VAL A 486 -33.69 -19.48 31.25
C VAL A 486 -34.50 -20.38 30.33
N TYR A 487 -34.40 -20.20 29.01
CA TYR A 487 -35.19 -20.98 28.04
C TYR A 487 -34.59 -22.34 27.72
N TYR A 488 -33.27 -22.46 27.53
CA TYR A 488 -32.61 -23.71 27.19
C TYR A 488 -32.35 -24.60 28.41
N ARG A 489 -32.26 -24.03 29.59
CA ARG A 489 -31.96 -24.71 30.87
C ARG A 489 -30.80 -25.68 30.75
N PRO A 490 -29.58 -25.18 30.44
CA PRO A 490 -28.45 -26.05 30.37
C PRO A 490 -28.13 -26.67 31.73
N LYS A 491 -27.54 -27.85 31.73
CA LYS A 491 -27.14 -28.57 32.94
C LYS A 491 -25.63 -28.78 32.94
N GLU A 492 -24.98 -28.32 33.98
CA GLU A 492 -23.57 -28.65 34.17
C GLU A 492 -23.43 -30.14 34.54
N LYS A 493 -22.66 -30.89 33.76
CA LYS A 493 -22.37 -32.28 34.02
C LYS A 493 -21.16 -32.40 34.96
N GLU A 494 -21.28 -33.17 36.05
CA GLU A 494 -20.18 -33.38 37.02
C GLU A 494 -18.97 -34.11 36.40
N ASN A 495 -19.21 -35.01 35.47
CA ASN A 495 -18.19 -35.72 34.69
C ASN A 495 -18.13 -35.19 33.25
N THR A 496 -17.42 -34.07 33.04
CA THR A 496 -17.09 -33.57 31.70
C THR A 496 -15.79 -34.22 31.20
N PRO A 497 -15.54 -34.27 29.89
CA PRO A 497 -14.28 -34.77 29.35
C PRO A 497 -13.02 -34.08 29.95
N ALA A 498 -13.13 -32.81 30.30
CA ALA A 498 -12.02 -32.02 30.92
C ALA A 498 -11.97 -32.12 32.44
N SER A 499 -13.01 -32.63 33.14
CA SER A 499 -13.12 -32.55 34.61
C SER A 499 -12.01 -33.33 35.35
N GLY A 500 -11.62 -34.50 34.86
CA GLY A 500 -10.57 -35.31 35.45
C GLY A 500 -9.20 -34.64 35.36
N ILE A 501 -8.86 -34.11 34.19
CA ILE A 501 -7.59 -33.38 33.96
C ILE A 501 -7.56 -32.12 34.81
N MET A 502 -8.68 -31.39 34.87
CA MET A 502 -8.76 -30.12 35.62
C MET A 502 -8.60 -30.33 37.12
N ARG A 503 -9.23 -31.38 37.73
CA ARG A 503 -9.06 -31.70 39.13
C ARG A 503 -7.61 -32.10 39.47
N ALA A 504 -6.96 -32.88 38.59
CA ALA A 504 -5.56 -33.24 38.74
C ALA A 504 -4.63 -32.00 38.69
N LEU A 505 -4.91 -31.10 37.76
CA LEU A 505 -4.17 -29.81 37.63
C LEU A 505 -4.39 -28.92 38.85
N GLN A 506 -5.62 -28.76 39.36
CA GLN A 506 -5.92 -27.98 40.55
C GLN A 506 -5.20 -28.51 41.78
N ASN A 507 -5.23 -29.82 41.99
CA ASN A 507 -4.53 -30.46 43.13
C ASN A 507 -3.00 -30.34 43.00
N GLY A 508 -2.46 -30.54 41.80
CA GLY A 508 -1.05 -30.31 41.52
C GLY A 508 -0.63 -28.85 41.72
N TYR A 509 -1.47 -27.92 41.34
CA TYR A 509 -1.26 -26.47 41.51
C TYR A 509 -1.16 -26.10 43.02
N ARG A 510 -2.10 -26.55 43.86
CA ARG A 510 -2.06 -26.29 45.29
C ARG A 510 -0.72 -26.75 45.92
N SER A 511 -0.30 -27.98 45.62
CA SER A 511 0.98 -28.51 46.11
C SER A 511 2.21 -27.78 45.59
N LEU A 512 2.15 -27.34 44.30
CA LEU A 512 3.23 -26.57 43.67
C LEU A 512 3.33 -25.18 44.30
N MET A 513 2.18 -24.48 44.47
CA MET A 513 2.16 -23.12 45.01
C MET A 513 2.66 -23.08 46.45
N GLU A 514 2.34 -24.04 47.28
CA GLU A 514 2.92 -24.14 48.65
C GLU A 514 4.46 -24.19 48.64
N LYS A 515 5.05 -24.85 47.65
CA LYS A 515 6.51 -24.92 47.48
C LYS A 515 7.09 -23.62 46.92
N LEU A 516 6.42 -23.00 45.96
CA LEU A 516 6.86 -21.75 45.33
C LEU A 516 6.80 -20.57 46.29
N LEU A 517 5.77 -20.49 47.13
CA LEU A 517 5.65 -19.46 48.16
C LEU A 517 6.73 -19.53 49.23
N LYS A 518 7.37 -20.69 49.44
CA LYS A 518 8.55 -20.83 50.30
C LYS A 518 9.85 -20.30 49.66
N LYS A 519 9.93 -20.24 48.32
CA LYS A 519 11.12 -19.85 47.56
C LYS A 519 10.88 -18.59 46.71
N LYS A 520 10.25 -17.56 47.27
CA LYS A 520 9.78 -16.32 46.58
C LYS A 520 10.88 -15.66 45.75
N ALA A 521 12.07 -15.46 46.29
CA ALA A 521 13.19 -14.82 45.61
C ALA A 521 13.66 -15.59 44.37
N MET A 522 13.68 -16.95 44.46
CA MET A 522 14.04 -17.79 43.31
C MET A 522 13.02 -17.67 42.18
N VAL A 523 11.72 -17.66 42.48
CA VAL A 523 10.65 -17.53 41.48
C VAL A 523 10.75 -16.18 40.75
N MET A 524 10.92 -15.09 41.53
CA MET A 524 11.09 -13.77 40.94
C MET A 524 12.37 -13.64 40.11
N GLY A 525 13.49 -14.21 40.61
CA GLY A 525 14.74 -14.23 39.87
C GLY A 525 14.63 -14.95 38.53
N THR A 526 13.98 -16.13 38.53
CA THR A 526 13.75 -16.89 37.28
C THR A 526 12.87 -16.12 36.31
N ALA A 527 11.82 -15.48 36.79
CA ALA A 527 10.94 -14.68 35.95
C ALA A 527 11.68 -13.50 35.29
N VAL A 528 12.52 -12.77 36.04
CA VAL A 528 13.35 -11.68 35.53
C VAL A 528 14.35 -12.17 34.49
N VAL A 529 15.01 -13.30 34.72
CA VAL A 529 15.94 -13.90 33.77
C VAL A 529 15.24 -14.28 32.46
N LEU A 530 14.03 -14.84 32.53
CA LEU A 530 13.24 -15.15 31.35
C LEU A 530 12.85 -13.90 30.54
N VAL A 531 12.50 -12.80 31.21
CA VAL A 531 12.22 -11.52 30.54
C VAL A 531 13.48 -10.99 29.84
N ILE A 532 14.64 -11.01 30.49
CA ILE A 532 15.90 -10.58 29.88
C ILE A 532 16.25 -11.48 28.68
N PHE A 533 16.05 -12.79 28.82
CA PHE A 533 16.25 -13.72 27.69
C PHE A 533 15.32 -13.44 26.51
N SER A 534 14.06 -13.09 26.78
CA SER A 534 13.11 -12.75 25.70
C SER A 534 13.49 -11.46 24.98
N LEU A 535 14.00 -10.46 25.70
CA LEU A 535 14.53 -9.24 25.07
C LEU A 535 15.79 -9.53 24.24
N PHE A 536 16.61 -10.48 24.65
CA PHE A 536 17.74 -10.95 23.83
C PHE A 536 17.24 -11.65 22.57
N LEU A 537 16.17 -12.45 22.60
CA LEU A 537 15.58 -13.04 21.41
C LEU A 537 15.05 -11.96 20.46
N ALA A 538 14.47 -10.89 20.98
CA ALA A 538 13.96 -9.78 20.17
C ALA A 538 15.06 -9.16 19.29
N THR A 539 16.32 -9.07 19.80
CA THR A 539 17.45 -8.52 19.01
C THR A 539 17.91 -9.44 17.87
N LYS A 540 17.39 -10.65 17.77
CA LYS A 540 17.71 -11.62 16.72
C LYS A 540 16.63 -11.71 15.64
N LEU A 541 15.50 -11.07 15.86
CA LEU A 541 14.41 -11.03 14.89
C LEU A 541 14.69 -9.92 13.87
N LYS A 542 14.34 -10.20 12.63
CA LYS A 542 14.33 -9.19 11.56
C LYS A 542 13.17 -8.22 11.79
N THR A 543 13.28 -7.02 11.23
CA THR A 543 12.22 -6.03 11.21
C THR A 543 11.79 -5.79 9.77
N GLU A 544 10.50 -5.67 9.54
CA GLU A 544 9.92 -5.30 8.25
C GLU A 544 8.69 -4.41 8.49
N LEU A 545 8.33 -3.58 7.53
CA LEU A 545 7.16 -2.71 7.67
C LEU A 545 5.89 -3.56 7.65
N MET A 546 5.73 -4.38 6.61
CA MET A 546 4.60 -5.28 6.41
C MET A 546 5.10 -6.67 5.99
N PRO A 547 4.41 -7.74 6.43
CA PRO A 547 4.73 -9.08 5.97
C PRO A 547 4.37 -9.24 4.50
N GLU A 548 5.30 -9.78 3.73
CA GLU A 548 5.07 -10.14 2.33
C GLU A 548 4.17 -11.37 2.23
N ASP A 549 3.14 -11.27 1.40
CA ASP A 549 2.31 -12.41 1.02
C ASP A 549 2.80 -12.99 -0.32
N ASP A 550 2.70 -14.30 -0.46
CA ASP A 550 3.14 -15.01 -1.66
C ASP A 550 2.02 -15.02 -2.72
N GLN A 551 1.96 -13.99 -3.55
CA GLN A 551 1.00 -13.86 -4.65
C GLN A 551 1.40 -14.62 -5.91
N GLY A 552 2.58 -15.22 -5.93
CA GLY A 552 3.07 -15.87 -7.14
C GLY A 552 3.43 -14.89 -8.25
N THR A 553 3.68 -13.63 -7.93
CA THR A 553 4.02 -12.60 -8.91
C THR A 553 5.44 -12.10 -8.67
N ILE A 554 6.25 -12.09 -9.74
CA ILE A 554 7.62 -11.58 -9.72
C ILE A 554 7.72 -10.44 -10.73
N ALA A 555 8.09 -9.26 -10.27
CA ALA A 555 8.47 -8.14 -11.13
C ALA A 555 9.98 -8.19 -11.40
N VAL A 556 10.33 -8.18 -12.66
CA VAL A 556 11.71 -8.11 -13.15
C VAL A 556 11.88 -6.75 -13.83
N THR A 557 12.60 -5.85 -13.21
CA THR A 557 12.93 -4.55 -13.78
C THR A 557 14.28 -4.66 -14.48
N ILE A 558 14.32 -4.32 -15.76
CA ILE A 558 15.49 -4.42 -16.62
C ILE A 558 15.86 -3.02 -17.07
N GLU A 559 16.97 -2.51 -16.58
CA GLU A 559 17.54 -1.24 -17.00
C GLU A 559 18.62 -1.49 -18.04
N THR A 560 18.45 -0.93 -19.22
CA THR A 560 19.41 -1.02 -20.31
C THR A 560 20.34 0.18 -20.33
N GLN A 561 21.45 0.08 -21.07
CA GLN A 561 22.32 1.24 -21.23
C GLN A 561 21.55 2.40 -21.90
N PRO A 562 21.70 3.64 -21.42
CA PRO A 562 21.03 4.79 -21.99
C PRO A 562 21.43 5.03 -23.45
N GLY A 563 20.47 5.48 -24.25
CA GLY A 563 20.71 5.81 -25.67
C GLY A 563 20.76 4.61 -26.62
N LEU A 564 20.44 3.41 -26.19
CA LEU A 564 20.27 2.27 -27.09
C LEU A 564 19.02 2.46 -27.97
N LYS A 565 19.15 2.11 -29.24
CA LYS A 565 17.98 2.03 -30.14
C LYS A 565 17.03 0.96 -29.65
N ILE A 566 15.72 1.20 -29.80
CA ILE A 566 14.68 0.27 -29.31
C ILE A 566 14.84 -1.17 -29.83
N GLY A 567 15.38 -1.34 -31.05
CA GLY A 567 15.66 -2.66 -31.59
C GLY A 567 16.79 -3.43 -30.89
N GLU A 568 17.72 -2.74 -30.22
CA GLU A 568 18.75 -3.38 -29.39
C GLU A 568 18.20 -3.63 -27.98
N VAL A 569 17.39 -2.72 -27.45
CA VAL A 569 16.63 -2.92 -26.21
C VAL A 569 15.75 -4.15 -26.34
N ASP A 570 15.02 -4.27 -27.44
CA ASP A 570 14.12 -5.41 -27.71
C ASP A 570 14.85 -6.77 -27.67
N LYS A 571 16.09 -6.85 -28.16
CA LYS A 571 16.89 -8.09 -28.08
C LYS A 571 17.22 -8.47 -26.62
N ILE A 572 17.48 -7.49 -25.78
CA ILE A 572 17.75 -7.72 -24.34
C ILE A 572 16.47 -8.21 -23.68
N LEU A 573 15.34 -7.59 -24.00
CA LEU A 573 14.04 -7.95 -23.45
C LEU A 573 13.58 -9.34 -23.90
N GLN A 574 13.76 -9.69 -25.18
CA GLN A 574 13.48 -11.03 -25.68
C GLN A 574 14.29 -12.11 -24.95
N ARG A 575 15.55 -11.83 -24.61
CA ARG A 575 16.35 -12.76 -23.79
C ARG A 575 15.73 -12.98 -22.40
N ALA A 576 15.18 -11.93 -21.78
CA ALA A 576 14.51 -12.05 -20.50
C ALA A 576 13.19 -12.84 -20.63
N GLU A 577 12.42 -12.58 -21.67
CA GLU A 577 11.20 -13.34 -21.99
C GLU A 577 11.51 -14.82 -22.23
N ASP A 578 12.55 -15.13 -23.00
CA ASP A 578 13.00 -16.50 -23.25
C ASP A 578 13.42 -17.21 -21.97
N TYR A 579 14.12 -16.50 -21.07
CA TYR A 579 14.53 -17.06 -19.78
C TYR A 579 13.32 -17.40 -18.90
N VAL A 580 12.39 -16.46 -18.74
CA VAL A 580 11.17 -16.65 -17.95
C VAL A 580 10.27 -17.73 -18.56
N THR A 581 10.19 -17.80 -19.89
CA THR A 581 9.38 -18.80 -20.60
C THR A 581 9.86 -20.24 -20.35
N GLN A 582 11.13 -20.45 -20.07
CA GLN A 582 11.68 -21.77 -19.79
C GLN A 582 11.37 -22.28 -18.37
N ASP A 583 10.90 -21.43 -17.47
CA ASP A 583 10.59 -21.83 -16.09
C ASP A 583 9.31 -22.65 -16.02
N PRO A 584 9.33 -23.87 -15.44
CA PRO A 584 8.18 -24.78 -15.38
C PRO A 584 7.05 -24.29 -14.48
N ASP A 585 7.35 -23.45 -13.49
CA ASP A 585 6.37 -22.92 -12.55
C ASP A 585 5.70 -21.62 -13.05
N ARG A 586 6.14 -21.08 -14.21
CA ARG A 586 5.51 -19.92 -14.85
C ARG A 586 4.13 -20.27 -15.40
N ASP A 587 3.17 -19.40 -15.20
CA ASP A 587 1.86 -19.41 -15.88
C ASP A 587 1.89 -18.48 -17.09
N SER A 588 2.09 -17.19 -16.87
CA SER A 588 2.11 -16.17 -17.92
C SER A 588 3.08 -15.04 -17.55
N TYR A 589 3.33 -14.11 -18.47
CA TYR A 589 4.05 -12.89 -18.17
C TYR A 589 3.57 -11.72 -19.03
N MET A 590 3.75 -10.52 -18.53
CA MET A 590 3.53 -9.27 -19.22
C MET A 590 4.83 -8.45 -19.24
N LEU A 591 5.21 -7.95 -20.39
CA LEU A 591 6.37 -7.07 -20.58
C LEU A 591 5.87 -5.69 -20.99
N SER A 592 6.40 -4.65 -20.35
CA SER A 592 6.21 -3.27 -20.74
C SER A 592 7.52 -2.49 -20.71
N TYR A 593 7.75 -1.65 -21.74
CA TYR A 593 8.88 -0.74 -21.86
C TYR A 593 8.39 0.57 -22.50
N GLY A 594 8.89 1.71 -22.05
CA GLY A 594 8.58 3.02 -22.62
C GLY A 594 7.17 3.53 -22.39
N SER A 595 6.27 2.74 -21.84
CA SER A 595 4.87 3.10 -21.63
C SER A 595 4.69 3.90 -20.35
N SER A 596 4.26 5.13 -20.45
CA SER A 596 4.13 6.07 -19.34
C SER A 596 2.80 5.97 -18.55
N GLY A 597 1.84 5.16 -19.00
CA GLY A 597 0.46 5.24 -18.51
C GLY A 597 0.19 4.52 -17.18
N LEU A 598 0.83 3.40 -16.90
CA LEU A 598 0.50 2.50 -15.78
C LEU A 598 1.58 2.36 -14.72
N SER A 599 2.80 2.76 -15.02
CA SER A 599 3.94 2.60 -14.13
C SER A 599 4.45 3.96 -13.69
N MET A 600 4.20 4.33 -12.43
CA MET A 600 4.92 5.41 -11.77
C MET A 600 6.37 4.97 -11.49
N ASN A 601 7.10 4.55 -12.53
CA ASN A 601 8.55 4.45 -12.42
C ASN A 601 9.11 5.87 -12.36
N MET A 602 9.23 6.41 -11.17
CA MET A 602 9.93 7.65 -10.93
C MET A 602 11.40 7.47 -11.29
N GLY A 603 11.73 7.66 -12.56
CA GLY A 603 13.10 7.91 -12.98
C GLY A 603 13.87 6.85 -13.73
N GLY A 604 13.26 5.76 -14.20
CA GLY A 604 14.01 4.74 -14.96
C GLY A 604 13.48 4.53 -16.38
N SER A 605 14.36 4.57 -17.38
CA SER A 605 14.12 4.05 -18.73
C SER A 605 14.16 2.50 -18.74
N GLY A 606 13.65 1.87 -17.66
CA GLY A 606 13.66 0.43 -17.48
C GLY A 606 12.44 -0.26 -18.09
N ALA A 607 12.61 -1.49 -18.54
CA ALA A 607 11.50 -2.38 -18.86
C ALA A 607 11.05 -3.11 -17.59
N THR A 608 9.76 -3.35 -17.47
CA THR A 608 9.20 -4.19 -16.41
C THR A 608 8.59 -5.44 -17.02
N LEU A 609 9.12 -6.61 -16.65
CA LEU A 609 8.54 -7.89 -16.96
C LEU A 609 7.88 -8.44 -15.69
N THR A 610 6.57 -8.50 -15.67
CA THR A 610 5.78 -9.07 -14.57
C THR A 610 5.44 -10.50 -14.91
N ALA A 611 6.02 -11.46 -14.20
CA ALA A 611 5.76 -12.88 -14.36
C ALA A 611 4.77 -13.38 -13.31
N TYR A 612 3.77 -14.13 -13.76
CA TYR A 612 2.77 -14.79 -12.94
C TYR A 612 3.10 -16.28 -12.87
N LEU A 613 3.20 -16.79 -11.65
CA LEU A 613 3.49 -18.19 -11.38
C LEU A 613 2.21 -18.99 -11.16
N LYS A 614 2.24 -20.27 -11.48
CA LYS A 614 1.12 -21.21 -11.28
C LYS A 614 0.74 -21.31 -9.80
N ASP A 615 -0.54 -21.49 -9.52
CA ASP A 615 -1.04 -21.71 -8.15
C ASP A 615 -0.54 -23.03 -7.55
N ASP A 616 -0.43 -24.09 -8.37
CA ASP A 616 0.03 -25.43 -7.98
C ASP A 616 1.54 -25.62 -8.17
N ARG A 617 2.32 -24.52 -8.15
CA ARG A 617 3.76 -24.53 -8.37
C ARG A 617 4.54 -25.38 -7.36
N SER A 618 5.65 -25.93 -7.83
CA SER A 618 6.49 -26.82 -7.01
C SER A 618 7.42 -26.07 -6.05
N ARG A 619 7.77 -24.82 -6.39
CA ARG A 619 8.67 -23.93 -5.63
C ARG A 619 7.90 -22.71 -5.12
N LYS A 620 8.30 -22.21 -3.94
CA LYS A 620 7.80 -20.92 -3.45
C LYS A 620 8.33 -19.78 -4.32
N THR A 621 7.59 -18.66 -4.39
CA THR A 621 8.01 -17.48 -5.16
C THR A 621 9.40 -17.00 -4.77
N ASP A 622 9.75 -16.96 -3.48
CA ASP A 622 11.10 -16.60 -3.01
C ASP A 622 12.21 -17.51 -3.54
N GLN A 623 11.91 -18.79 -3.78
CA GLN A 623 12.91 -19.73 -4.32
C GLN A 623 13.13 -19.46 -5.79
N VAL A 624 12.05 -19.25 -6.55
CA VAL A 624 12.12 -18.89 -7.97
C VAL A 624 12.84 -17.56 -8.14
N LEU A 625 12.47 -16.56 -7.33
CA LEU A 625 13.10 -15.23 -7.34
C LEU A 625 14.61 -15.31 -7.08
N LYS A 626 15.04 -16.08 -6.08
CA LYS A 626 16.49 -16.26 -5.79
C LYS A 626 17.24 -16.94 -6.95
N GLU A 627 16.61 -17.91 -7.60
CA GLU A 627 17.21 -18.58 -8.77
C GLU A 627 17.33 -17.61 -9.95
N TRP A 628 16.27 -16.87 -10.26
CA TRP A 628 16.27 -15.88 -11.34
C TRP A 628 17.25 -14.73 -11.03
N LYS A 629 17.24 -14.20 -9.81
CA LYS A 629 18.17 -13.15 -9.38
C LYS A 629 19.63 -13.60 -9.59
N ARG A 630 20.00 -14.79 -9.12
CA ARG A 630 21.35 -15.35 -9.29
C ARG A 630 21.79 -15.48 -10.74
N ASP A 631 20.87 -15.82 -11.64
CA ASP A 631 21.20 -16.10 -13.04
C ASP A 631 21.12 -14.85 -13.93
N MET A 632 20.14 -13.98 -13.74
CA MET A 632 19.99 -12.74 -14.49
C MET A 632 21.02 -11.66 -14.09
N GLN A 633 21.47 -11.63 -12.83
CA GLN A 633 22.51 -10.71 -12.38
C GLN A 633 23.89 -10.96 -13.02
N LYS A 634 24.06 -12.06 -13.75
CA LYS A 634 25.29 -12.32 -14.53
C LYS A 634 25.31 -11.61 -15.89
N TRP A 635 24.21 -11.00 -16.29
CA TRP A 635 24.14 -10.28 -17.55
C TRP A 635 24.89 -8.95 -17.42
N SER A 636 25.79 -8.68 -18.35
CA SER A 636 26.71 -7.53 -18.29
C SER A 636 26.25 -6.33 -19.12
N ASP A 637 25.20 -6.51 -19.93
CA ASP A 637 24.67 -5.54 -20.88
C ASP A 637 23.42 -4.82 -20.37
N CYS A 638 22.93 -5.20 -19.22
CA CYS A 638 21.79 -4.58 -18.53
C CYS A 638 21.89 -4.76 -17.01
N SER A 639 21.24 -3.89 -16.25
CA SER A 639 21.00 -4.08 -14.82
C SER A 639 19.64 -4.74 -14.63
N VAL A 640 19.57 -5.76 -13.78
CA VAL A 640 18.32 -6.48 -13.52
C VAL A 640 18.05 -6.51 -12.04
N SER A 641 16.93 -5.96 -11.63
CA SER A 641 16.37 -6.08 -10.28
C SER A 641 15.11 -6.93 -10.29
N LEU A 642 14.95 -7.76 -9.26
CA LEU A 642 13.82 -8.66 -9.13
C LEU A 642 13.18 -8.49 -7.77
N GLU A 643 11.86 -8.38 -7.78
CA GLU A 643 11.05 -8.26 -6.56
C GLU A 643 9.85 -9.19 -6.61
N SER A 644 9.48 -9.75 -5.45
CA SER A 644 8.19 -10.41 -5.29
C SER A 644 7.13 -9.34 -5.03
N GLN A 645 6.08 -9.33 -5.83
CA GLN A 645 4.97 -8.43 -5.58
C GLN A 645 4.04 -9.04 -4.53
N SER A 646 3.71 -8.25 -3.50
CA SER A 646 2.69 -8.59 -2.50
C SER A 646 1.42 -7.77 -2.74
N SER A 647 0.26 -8.32 -2.34
CA SER A 647 -1.02 -7.64 -2.50
C SER A 647 -1.13 -6.30 -1.77
N LEU A 648 -0.37 -6.16 -0.69
CA LEU A 648 -0.31 -4.95 0.14
C LEU A 648 0.86 -4.02 -0.23
N GLY A 649 1.84 -4.51 -0.96
CA GLY A 649 3.11 -3.83 -1.21
C GLY A 649 3.27 -3.23 -2.59
N SER A 650 2.46 -3.61 -3.60
CA SER A 650 2.65 -3.13 -4.98
C SER A 650 2.46 -1.61 -5.15
N GLY A 651 1.73 -0.96 -4.24
CA GLY A 651 1.61 0.50 -4.17
C GLY A 651 2.55 1.17 -3.15
N MET A 652 3.26 0.39 -2.32
CA MET A 652 4.07 0.87 -1.20
C MET A 652 5.56 0.52 -1.32
N SER A 653 5.96 -0.25 -2.32
CA SER A 653 7.37 -0.52 -2.60
C SER A 653 7.98 0.73 -3.24
N MET A 654 8.32 1.68 -2.41
CA MET A 654 9.12 2.86 -2.78
C MET A 654 10.59 2.48 -2.83
N GLY A 655 11.00 1.81 -3.88
CA GLY A 655 12.40 1.49 -4.14
C GLY A 655 12.73 0.01 -4.02
N ASN A 656 13.66 -0.41 -4.83
CA ASN A 656 14.22 -1.75 -4.84
C ASN A 656 14.81 -2.06 -3.47
N ALA A 657 14.37 -3.13 -2.84
CA ALA A 657 14.96 -3.62 -1.59
C ALA A 657 16.32 -4.27 -1.88
N GLU A 658 17.31 -3.45 -2.26
CA GLU A 658 18.68 -3.89 -2.33
C GLU A 658 19.27 -4.09 -0.93
N ASP A 659 20.11 -5.09 -0.77
CA ASP A 659 20.71 -5.41 0.53
C ASP A 659 21.53 -4.23 1.08
N LEU A 660 22.21 -3.51 0.18
CA LEU A 660 22.95 -2.29 0.45
C LEU A 660 22.29 -1.13 -0.29
N GLU A 661 21.93 -0.12 0.45
CA GLU A 661 21.43 1.13 -0.09
C GLU A 661 21.93 2.27 0.80
N TYR A 662 22.67 3.20 0.19
CA TYR A 662 23.24 4.38 0.85
C TYR A 662 22.84 5.63 0.09
N VAL A 663 22.10 6.50 0.73
CA VAL A 663 21.65 7.78 0.18
C VAL A 663 22.60 8.88 0.66
N LEU A 664 23.33 9.48 -0.27
CA LEU A 664 24.23 10.59 0.00
C LEU A 664 23.64 11.88 -0.57
N VAL A 665 23.76 12.96 0.18
CA VAL A 665 23.26 14.28 -0.23
C VAL A 665 24.35 15.35 -0.08
N SER A 666 24.34 16.33 -1.00
CA SER A 666 25.24 17.47 -1.02
C SER A 666 24.60 18.67 -1.70
N THR A 667 25.04 19.85 -1.34
CA THR A 667 24.71 21.09 -2.07
C THR A 667 25.53 21.25 -3.36
N GLN A 668 26.57 20.45 -3.56
CA GLN A 668 27.49 20.51 -4.71
C GLN A 668 27.41 19.20 -5.48
N TYR A 669 26.94 19.24 -6.71
CA TYR A 669 26.77 18.08 -7.58
C TYR A 669 28.11 17.40 -7.93
N ASP A 670 29.12 18.20 -8.32
CA ASP A 670 30.43 17.67 -8.75
C ASP A 670 31.20 16.95 -7.62
N ASP A 671 31.10 17.49 -6.38
CA ASP A 671 31.69 16.83 -5.20
C ASP A 671 30.99 15.50 -4.90
N LEU A 672 29.67 15.49 -5.02
CA LEU A 672 28.84 14.31 -4.77
C LEU A 672 29.15 13.21 -5.80
N LYS A 673 29.24 13.57 -7.10
CA LYS A 673 29.59 12.64 -8.16
C LYS A 673 30.96 12.02 -7.93
N LYS A 674 31.97 12.84 -7.64
CA LYS A 674 33.33 12.34 -7.39
C LYS A 674 33.38 11.37 -6.21
N VAL A 675 32.72 11.69 -5.11
CA VAL A 675 32.69 10.84 -3.92
C VAL A 675 31.91 9.55 -4.19
N SER A 676 30.81 9.62 -4.94
CA SER A 676 30.05 8.45 -5.37
C SER A 676 30.92 7.49 -6.17
N ASP A 677 31.69 7.98 -7.16
CA ASP A 677 32.58 7.18 -7.98
C ASP A 677 33.70 6.53 -7.13
N GLU A 678 34.25 7.24 -6.16
CA GLU A 678 35.25 6.72 -5.22
C GLU A 678 34.69 5.61 -4.34
N ILE A 679 33.48 5.79 -3.79
CA ILE A 679 32.79 4.79 -2.96
C ILE A 679 32.46 3.54 -3.78
N VAL A 680 31.87 3.68 -4.97
CA VAL A 680 31.59 2.56 -5.88
C VAL A 680 32.86 1.78 -6.18
N SER A 681 33.94 2.46 -6.54
CA SER A 681 35.26 1.83 -6.79
C SER A 681 35.83 1.10 -5.57
N GLU A 682 35.58 1.58 -4.34
CA GLU A 682 36.02 0.90 -3.10
C GLU A 682 35.12 -0.30 -2.79
N LEU A 683 33.81 -0.17 -2.96
CA LEU A 683 32.85 -1.25 -2.73
C LEU A 683 33.02 -2.40 -3.74
N GLN A 684 33.27 -2.12 -5.01
CA GLN A 684 33.52 -3.13 -6.05
C GLN A 684 34.76 -4.01 -5.78
N LYS A 685 35.68 -3.54 -4.96
CA LYS A 685 36.87 -4.33 -4.54
C LYS A 685 36.58 -5.28 -3.39
N ARG A 686 35.44 -5.19 -2.76
CA ARG A 686 35.09 -6.02 -1.60
C ARG A 686 34.50 -7.36 -2.03
N PRO A 687 34.85 -8.45 -1.34
CA PRO A 687 34.31 -9.77 -1.65
C PRO A 687 32.94 -10.03 -1.04
N ASP A 688 32.49 -9.18 -0.10
CA ASP A 688 31.24 -9.30 0.64
C ASP A 688 30.06 -8.54 0.00
N ALA A 689 30.32 -7.79 -1.09
CA ALA A 689 29.31 -7.06 -1.83
C ALA A 689 29.51 -7.26 -3.35
N THR A 690 28.40 -7.30 -4.10
CA THR A 690 28.34 -7.46 -5.56
C THR A 690 27.28 -6.52 -6.14
N ASN A 691 27.29 -6.34 -7.46
CA ASN A 691 26.33 -5.48 -8.18
C ASN A 691 26.22 -4.08 -7.59
N ILE A 692 27.39 -3.46 -7.41
CA ILE A 692 27.45 -2.10 -6.86
C ILE A 692 27.21 -1.11 -8.00
N HIS A 693 26.16 -0.32 -7.87
CA HIS A 693 25.77 0.72 -8.81
C HIS A 693 25.53 2.04 -8.11
N SER A 694 25.71 3.12 -8.84
CA SER A 694 25.33 4.47 -8.42
C SER A 694 24.25 5.00 -9.35
N SER A 695 23.30 5.74 -8.81
CA SER A 695 22.28 6.43 -9.61
C SER A 695 22.87 7.45 -10.61
N LEU A 696 24.15 7.80 -10.47
CA LEU A 696 24.88 8.69 -11.38
C LEU A 696 25.74 7.93 -12.40
N GLU A 697 25.82 6.61 -12.34
CA GLU A 697 26.68 5.80 -13.21
C GLU A 697 26.20 5.78 -14.66
N ASN A 698 24.89 5.89 -14.85
CA ASN A 698 24.25 5.90 -16.15
C ASN A 698 24.26 7.32 -16.74
N SER A 699 25.40 7.76 -17.27
CA SER A 699 25.44 8.98 -18.10
C SER A 699 25.34 8.62 -19.57
N ALA A 700 24.41 9.26 -20.27
CA ALA A 700 24.31 9.16 -21.73
C ALA A 700 25.17 10.24 -22.37
N PRO A 701 25.91 9.93 -23.44
CA PRO A 701 26.56 10.98 -24.24
C PRO A 701 25.47 11.82 -24.94
N LEU A 702 25.38 13.07 -24.57
CA LEU A 702 24.49 14.05 -25.18
C LEU A 702 25.22 14.78 -26.30
N VAL A 703 24.60 14.94 -27.46
CA VAL A 703 25.05 15.85 -28.51
C VAL A 703 24.61 17.26 -28.19
N LYS A 704 25.51 18.11 -27.75
CA LYS A 704 25.23 19.50 -27.43
C LYS A 704 25.56 20.41 -28.58
N ILE A 705 24.56 21.21 -28.99
CA ILE A 705 24.69 22.28 -29.99
C ILE A 705 24.90 23.60 -29.25
N ASN A 706 26.11 24.11 -29.23
CA ASN A 706 26.45 25.38 -28.59
C ASN A 706 26.35 26.50 -29.62
N VAL A 707 25.26 27.26 -29.60
CA VAL A 707 25.05 28.41 -30.50
C VAL A 707 25.91 29.59 -30.05
N ASP A 708 26.73 30.10 -30.98
CA ASP A 708 27.49 31.35 -30.74
C ASP A 708 26.54 32.57 -30.90
N PRO A 709 26.21 33.27 -29.78
CA PRO A 709 25.24 34.36 -29.85
C PRO A 709 25.65 35.53 -30.74
N VAL A 710 26.96 35.75 -30.91
CA VAL A 710 27.49 36.86 -31.75
C VAL A 710 27.34 36.50 -33.23
N LYS A 711 27.70 35.26 -33.59
CA LYS A 711 27.57 34.82 -34.96
C LYS A 711 26.08 34.67 -35.37
N ALA A 712 25.23 34.14 -34.48
CA ALA A 712 23.81 34.03 -34.74
C ALA A 712 23.16 35.43 -34.93
N ALA A 713 23.48 36.37 -34.05
CA ALA A 713 22.99 37.76 -34.17
C ALA A 713 23.48 38.48 -35.46
N ALA A 714 24.67 38.17 -35.96
CA ALA A 714 25.15 38.73 -37.23
C ALA A 714 24.26 38.26 -38.43
N GLU A 715 23.68 37.08 -38.34
CA GLU A 715 22.75 36.53 -39.34
C GLU A 715 21.26 36.86 -39.04
N GLY A 716 21.01 37.68 -37.99
CA GLY A 716 19.66 38.09 -37.60
C GLY A 716 18.90 37.02 -36.82
N LEU A 717 19.59 36.03 -36.25
CA LEU A 717 19.00 34.94 -35.48
C LEU A 717 19.35 35.09 -33.99
N SER A 718 18.41 34.77 -33.11
CA SER A 718 18.71 34.57 -31.69
C SER A 718 19.10 33.09 -31.41
N PRO A 719 19.87 32.80 -30.37
CA PRO A 719 20.16 31.42 -30.01
C PRO A 719 18.92 30.58 -29.85
N THR A 720 17.86 31.12 -29.23
CA THR A 720 16.57 30.45 -29.06
C THR A 720 15.91 30.13 -30.40
N ALA A 721 15.90 31.09 -31.35
CA ALA A 721 15.35 30.86 -32.69
C ALA A 721 16.11 29.76 -33.46
N VAL A 722 17.46 29.68 -33.27
CA VAL A 722 18.25 28.59 -33.86
C VAL A 722 17.86 27.26 -33.22
N ALA A 723 17.78 27.18 -31.90
CA ALA A 723 17.38 25.94 -31.20
C ALA A 723 15.99 25.46 -31.61
N SER A 724 14.97 26.36 -31.61
CA SER A 724 13.61 26.04 -32.00
C SER A 724 13.50 25.59 -33.47
N GLN A 725 14.26 26.22 -34.40
CA GLN A 725 14.27 25.79 -35.79
C GLN A 725 14.94 24.42 -35.99
N VAL A 726 16.06 24.15 -35.29
CA VAL A 726 16.71 22.84 -35.32
C VAL A 726 15.79 21.77 -34.74
N TYR A 727 15.13 22.06 -33.59
CA TYR A 727 14.16 21.16 -33.02
C TYR A 727 13.05 20.77 -33.98
N MET A 728 12.40 21.78 -34.61
CA MET A 728 11.35 21.52 -35.60
C MET A 728 11.84 20.72 -36.82
N MET A 729 13.09 20.92 -37.25
CA MET A 729 13.66 20.19 -38.38
C MET A 729 13.98 18.74 -38.06
N VAL A 730 14.41 18.46 -36.82
CA VAL A 730 14.80 17.11 -36.39
C VAL A 730 13.59 16.30 -35.89
N SER A 731 12.74 16.92 -35.05
CA SER A 731 11.62 16.25 -34.40
C SER A 731 10.29 16.38 -35.15
N GLY A 732 10.22 17.28 -36.16
CA GLY A 732 8.96 17.61 -36.78
C GLY A 732 8.03 18.43 -35.90
N THR A 733 6.82 18.65 -36.34
CA THR A 733 5.77 19.33 -35.55
C THR A 733 4.38 19.02 -36.11
N THR A 734 3.39 18.86 -35.20
CA THR A 734 1.98 18.78 -35.57
C THR A 734 1.52 20.15 -36.07
N ALA A 735 1.07 20.21 -37.30
CA ALA A 735 0.64 21.44 -37.94
C ALA A 735 -0.88 21.64 -37.90
N THR A 736 -1.66 20.58 -38.05
CA THR A 736 -3.12 20.57 -38.01
C THR A 736 -3.61 19.14 -37.76
N THR A 737 -4.92 18.96 -37.69
CA THR A 737 -5.58 17.64 -37.61
C THR A 737 -6.43 17.40 -38.85
N LEU A 738 -6.59 16.15 -39.25
CA LEU A 738 -7.53 15.71 -40.25
C LEU A 738 -8.69 14.98 -39.59
N ASN A 739 -9.91 15.48 -39.75
CA ASN A 739 -11.06 14.77 -39.20
C ASN A 739 -11.57 13.73 -40.21
N VAL A 740 -11.39 12.46 -39.87
CA VAL A 740 -11.85 11.31 -40.66
C VAL A 740 -12.91 10.58 -39.86
N ASP A 741 -14.12 10.54 -40.33
CA ASP A 741 -15.26 9.84 -39.75
C ASP A 741 -15.54 10.21 -38.26
N GLY A 742 -15.17 11.43 -37.87
CA GLY A 742 -15.36 11.97 -36.52
C GLY A 742 -14.12 11.84 -35.61
N ASN A 743 -13.05 11.20 -36.09
CA ASN A 743 -11.79 11.08 -35.38
C ASN A 743 -10.77 12.07 -35.93
N ASP A 744 -10.10 12.80 -35.06
CA ASP A 744 -9.06 13.75 -35.41
C ASP A 744 -7.70 13.02 -35.50
N ILE A 745 -7.11 13.00 -36.69
CA ILE A 745 -5.80 12.40 -36.96
C ILE A 745 -4.79 13.54 -37.14
N ASP A 746 -3.70 13.48 -36.36
CA ASP A 746 -2.62 14.47 -36.42
C ASP A 746 -1.97 14.52 -37.80
N VAL A 747 -1.72 15.72 -38.29
CA VAL A 747 -0.92 15.97 -39.49
C VAL A 747 0.41 16.56 -39.06
N LYS A 748 1.47 15.74 -39.10
CA LYS A 748 2.82 16.13 -38.71
C LYS A 748 3.62 16.51 -39.96
N VAL A 749 4.31 17.65 -39.88
CA VAL A 749 5.25 18.11 -40.91
C VAL A 749 6.64 17.68 -40.44
N GLU A 750 7.32 16.83 -41.22
CA GLU A 750 8.59 16.23 -40.88
C GLU A 750 9.48 16.13 -42.10
N TYR A 751 10.77 15.98 -41.89
CA TYR A 751 11.69 15.52 -42.95
C TYR A 751 11.72 13.98 -42.99
N ALA A 752 12.38 13.41 -43.98
CA ALA A 752 12.63 11.97 -44.05
C ALA A 752 13.41 11.51 -42.81
N ASP A 753 13.11 10.33 -42.28
CA ASP A 753 13.68 9.83 -41.01
C ASP A 753 15.22 9.71 -41.05
N ASP A 754 15.77 9.56 -42.25
CA ASP A 754 17.22 9.46 -42.48
C ASP A 754 17.86 10.82 -42.84
N GLU A 755 17.14 11.95 -42.93
CA GLU A 755 17.70 13.23 -43.36
C GLU A 755 18.66 13.83 -42.31
N TYR A 756 18.36 13.74 -41.01
CA TYR A 756 19.16 14.31 -39.90
C TYR A 756 19.55 13.27 -38.85
N ASP A 757 19.70 12.01 -39.24
CA ASP A 757 19.94 10.88 -38.32
C ASP A 757 21.43 10.73 -37.89
N THR A 758 22.34 11.52 -38.43
CA THR A 758 23.77 11.50 -38.09
C THR A 758 24.28 12.91 -37.74
N ILE A 759 25.39 12.97 -36.97
CA ILE A 759 25.99 14.23 -36.56
C ILE A 759 26.45 15.05 -37.77
N ASP A 760 26.99 14.39 -38.79
CA ASP A 760 27.44 15.06 -40.01
C ASP A 760 26.27 15.73 -40.76
N LYS A 761 25.11 15.09 -40.77
CA LYS A 761 23.89 15.65 -41.36
C LYS A 761 23.31 16.76 -40.50
N LEU A 762 23.36 16.67 -39.16
CA LEU A 762 22.99 17.74 -38.24
C LEU A 762 23.85 19.00 -38.48
N GLN A 763 25.17 18.83 -38.68
CA GLN A 763 26.08 19.93 -39.00
C GLN A 763 25.70 20.63 -40.33
N GLY A 764 25.12 19.87 -41.25
CA GLY A 764 24.67 20.32 -42.54
C GLY A 764 23.33 21.08 -42.56
N ILE A 765 22.63 21.17 -41.43
CA ILE A 765 21.34 21.88 -41.35
C ILE A 765 21.51 23.34 -41.81
N VAL A 766 20.63 23.76 -42.67
CA VAL A 766 20.60 25.12 -43.23
C VAL A 766 19.38 25.86 -42.65
N LEU A 767 19.66 26.91 -41.88
CA LEU A 767 18.64 27.69 -41.21
C LEU A 767 18.28 28.93 -42.02
N PRO A 768 17.02 29.26 -42.17
CA PRO A 768 16.59 30.52 -42.83
C PRO A 768 16.87 31.71 -41.90
N THR A 769 17.41 32.79 -42.48
CA THR A 769 17.69 34.03 -41.76
C THR A 769 16.56 35.02 -41.89
N ALA A 770 16.44 35.95 -40.97
CA ALA A 770 15.41 37.01 -41.00
C ALA A 770 15.52 37.94 -42.21
N THR A 771 16.70 37.97 -42.87
CA THR A 771 16.98 38.80 -44.08
C THR A 771 16.61 38.09 -45.39
N GLY A 772 16.05 36.87 -45.33
CA GLY A 772 15.67 36.07 -46.50
C GLY A 772 16.84 35.26 -47.10
N GLY A 773 17.98 35.19 -46.43
CA GLY A 773 19.10 34.31 -46.72
C GLY A 773 19.01 32.98 -45.99
N SER A 774 20.09 32.21 -46.01
CA SER A 774 20.27 30.97 -45.27
C SER A 774 21.68 30.86 -44.74
N VAL A 775 21.83 30.25 -43.56
CA VAL A 775 23.13 30.01 -42.89
C VAL A 775 23.22 28.56 -42.44
N ALA A 776 24.39 27.95 -42.64
CA ALA A 776 24.60 26.61 -42.13
C ALA A 776 24.79 26.62 -40.60
N LEU A 777 24.19 25.61 -39.90
CA LEU A 777 24.28 25.50 -38.45
C LEU A 777 25.75 25.48 -37.97
N MET A 778 26.63 24.80 -38.66
CA MET A 778 28.07 24.75 -38.35
C MET A 778 28.78 26.09 -38.39
N ASP A 779 28.24 27.11 -39.10
CA ASP A 779 28.83 28.46 -39.16
C ASP A 779 28.54 29.28 -37.91
N ILE A 780 27.43 28.99 -37.21
CA ILE A 780 26.89 29.74 -36.07
C ILE A 780 26.86 28.94 -34.76
N ALA A 781 27.14 27.63 -34.83
CA ALA A 781 27.12 26.76 -33.64
C ALA A 781 28.27 25.73 -33.70
N ASP A 782 28.68 25.29 -32.52
CA ASP A 782 29.65 24.22 -32.35
C ASP A 782 28.91 22.97 -31.80
N ILE A 783 29.10 21.81 -32.46
CA ILE A 783 28.43 20.56 -32.09
C ILE A 783 29.45 19.64 -31.45
N GLY A 784 29.23 19.29 -30.21
CA GLY A 784 30.12 18.44 -29.43
C GLY A 784 29.38 17.44 -28.54
N PHE A 785 30.10 16.45 -28.04
CA PHE A 785 29.57 15.52 -27.05
C PHE A 785 29.76 16.11 -25.65
N LYS A 786 28.76 15.94 -24.83
CA LYS A 786 28.79 16.20 -23.40
C LYS A 786 28.19 14.99 -22.68
N ASP A 787 28.85 14.50 -21.64
CA ASP A 787 28.22 13.53 -20.76
C ASP A 787 27.15 14.24 -19.96
N SER A 788 25.91 13.76 -20.03
CA SER A 788 24.79 14.25 -19.24
C SER A 788 24.30 13.12 -18.35
N PRO A 789 24.00 13.40 -17.06
CA PRO A 789 23.33 12.39 -16.24
C PRO A 789 21.96 12.07 -16.86
N GLN A 790 21.50 10.85 -16.70
CA GLN A 790 20.18 10.45 -17.16
C GLN A 790 19.08 11.15 -16.39
N SER A 791 19.30 11.34 -15.09
CA SER A 791 18.44 12.14 -14.21
C SER A 791 19.23 12.80 -13.10
N ILE A 792 18.72 13.92 -12.61
CA ILE A 792 19.25 14.65 -11.45
C ILE A 792 18.18 14.59 -10.38
N THR A 793 18.49 13.95 -9.25
CA THR A 793 17.58 13.86 -8.10
C THR A 793 18.04 14.80 -7.00
N LYS A 794 17.09 15.47 -6.37
CA LYS A 794 17.31 16.30 -5.18
C LYS A 794 16.34 15.89 -4.07
N SER A 795 16.79 16.03 -2.82
CA SER A 795 15.98 15.94 -1.62
C SER A 795 16.19 17.20 -0.79
N ASP A 796 15.12 17.90 -0.50
CA ASP A 796 15.15 19.17 0.26
C ASP A 796 16.18 20.17 -0.29
N LYS A 797 16.17 20.36 -1.63
CA LYS A 797 17.09 21.23 -2.39
C LYS A 797 18.57 20.78 -2.38
N GLN A 798 18.88 19.58 -1.90
CA GLN A 798 20.23 19.02 -1.97
C GLN A 798 20.27 17.94 -3.05
N TYR A 799 21.34 17.94 -3.85
CA TYR A 799 21.57 16.84 -4.80
C TYR A 799 21.70 15.53 -4.06
N GLN A 800 21.06 14.52 -4.58
CA GLN A 800 21.01 13.18 -3.99
C GLN A 800 21.64 12.16 -4.93
N VAL A 801 22.42 11.25 -4.36
CA VAL A 801 22.86 10.03 -5.06
C VAL A 801 22.54 8.83 -4.20
N THR A 802 22.05 7.79 -4.85
CA THR A 802 21.80 6.50 -4.21
C THR A 802 22.83 5.50 -4.71
N ILE A 803 23.55 4.87 -3.81
CA ILE A 803 24.48 3.78 -4.09
C ILE A 803 23.83 2.50 -3.61
N THR A 804 23.61 1.57 -4.55
CA THR A 804 22.96 0.28 -4.29
C THR A 804 23.92 -0.88 -4.49
N GLY A 805 23.59 -2.02 -3.88
CA GLY A 805 24.37 -3.24 -4.05
C GLY A 805 23.78 -4.45 -3.34
N THR A 806 24.23 -5.63 -3.72
CA THR A 806 23.78 -6.90 -3.15
C THR A 806 24.86 -7.50 -2.26
N LEU A 807 24.48 -7.98 -1.07
CA LEU A 807 25.36 -8.73 -0.18
C LEU A 807 25.58 -10.16 -0.72
N THR A 808 26.81 -10.67 -0.57
CA THR A 808 27.11 -12.07 -0.94
C THR A 808 26.47 -13.06 0.03
N GLU A 809 26.24 -14.29 -0.42
CA GLU A 809 25.61 -15.35 0.37
C GLU A 809 26.34 -15.55 1.71
N GLY A 810 25.62 -15.42 2.83
CA GLY A 810 26.17 -15.55 4.20
C GLY A 810 26.58 -14.24 4.87
N ALA A 811 26.49 -13.09 4.19
CA ALA A 811 26.62 -11.79 4.80
C ALA A 811 25.28 -11.38 5.48
N ASP A 812 25.38 -10.64 6.56
CA ASP A 812 24.24 -10.23 7.40
C ASP A 812 24.26 -8.72 7.67
N SER A 813 23.30 -8.23 8.43
CA SER A 813 23.20 -6.83 8.83
C SER A 813 24.49 -6.31 9.51
N THR A 814 25.25 -7.17 10.18
CA THR A 814 26.54 -6.78 10.78
C THR A 814 27.60 -6.50 9.72
N THR A 815 27.48 -7.13 8.56
CA THR A 815 28.34 -6.85 7.39
C THR A 815 27.96 -5.51 6.77
N LYS A 816 26.67 -5.19 6.65
CA LYS A 816 26.18 -3.87 6.22
C LYS A 816 26.74 -2.75 7.12
N ASP A 817 26.63 -2.91 8.44
CA ASP A 817 27.16 -1.94 9.41
C ASP A 817 28.68 -1.75 9.30
N LYS A 818 29.42 -2.84 9.00
CA LYS A 818 30.87 -2.75 8.77
C LYS A 818 31.19 -2.00 7.48
N ILE A 819 30.48 -2.30 6.39
CA ILE A 819 30.64 -1.62 5.10
C ILE A 819 30.38 -0.13 5.30
N GLN A 820 29.31 0.23 5.97
CA GLN A 820 29.00 1.63 6.27
C GLN A 820 30.17 2.32 6.99
N LYS A 821 30.64 1.76 8.11
CA LYS A 821 31.71 2.36 8.91
C LYS A 821 33.07 2.38 8.23
N GLU A 822 33.38 1.33 7.45
CA GLU A 822 34.70 1.16 6.83
C GLU A 822 34.83 1.88 5.49
N VAL A 823 33.73 2.08 4.77
CA VAL A 823 33.74 2.71 3.44
C VAL A 823 33.01 4.05 3.48
N ILE A 824 31.71 4.05 3.76
CA ILE A 824 30.84 5.25 3.60
C ILE A 824 31.26 6.38 4.56
N ASP A 825 31.39 6.07 5.85
CA ASP A 825 31.66 7.09 6.91
C ASP A 825 32.97 7.84 6.69
N LYS A 826 33.92 7.31 5.90
CA LYS A 826 35.17 7.97 5.57
C LYS A 826 35.01 9.18 4.64
N TYR A 827 33.98 9.11 3.79
CA TYR A 827 33.70 10.11 2.76
C TYR A 827 32.69 11.15 3.24
N LEU A 828 32.08 10.95 4.42
CA LEU A 828 31.20 11.95 5.00
C LEU A 828 32.02 13.16 5.46
N SER A 829 31.62 14.32 5.02
CA SER A 829 32.30 15.60 5.27
C SER A 829 31.27 16.69 5.60
N GLY A 830 31.72 17.93 5.88
CA GLY A 830 30.79 19.03 6.12
C GLY A 830 29.88 19.40 4.93
N THR A 831 30.24 18.96 3.71
CA THR A 831 29.46 19.21 2.48
C THR A 831 28.68 17.97 2.02
N ILE A 832 29.07 16.78 2.45
CA ILE A 832 28.42 15.50 2.07
C ILE A 832 27.92 14.82 3.33
N SER A 833 26.64 14.55 3.37
CA SER A 833 25.99 13.82 4.47
C SER A 833 25.25 12.60 3.95
N MET A 834 25.08 11.61 4.82
CA MET A 834 24.24 10.46 4.55
C MET A 834 22.84 10.74 5.08
N GLN A 835 21.83 10.54 4.26
CA GLN A 835 20.43 10.61 4.61
C GLN A 835 19.89 9.19 4.84
N GLU A 836 18.95 9.02 5.76
CA GLU A 836 18.24 7.75 5.87
C GLU A 836 17.41 7.53 4.60
N ASN A 837 17.43 6.30 4.11
CA ASN A 837 16.53 5.89 3.03
C ASN A 837 15.07 6.12 3.44
N THR A 838 14.25 6.59 2.53
CA THR A 838 12.83 6.90 2.75
C THR A 838 12.07 5.72 3.38
N SER A 839 12.31 4.49 2.91
CA SER A 839 11.68 3.28 3.47
C SER A 839 12.10 3.04 4.93
N THR A 840 13.38 3.24 5.25
CA THR A 840 13.89 3.09 6.63
C THR A 840 13.37 4.19 7.55
N LYS A 841 13.33 5.45 7.07
CA LYS A 841 12.75 6.57 7.79
C LYS A 841 11.28 6.30 8.12
N MET A 842 10.50 5.92 7.11
CA MET A 842 9.08 5.59 7.26
C MET A 842 8.86 4.44 8.24
N MET A 843 9.65 3.36 8.14
CA MET A 843 9.57 2.25 9.08
C MET A 843 9.86 2.69 10.52
N ASN A 844 10.90 3.50 10.73
CA ASN A 844 11.27 4.02 12.06
C ASN A 844 10.18 4.92 12.64
N GLU A 845 9.59 5.79 11.85
CA GLU A 845 8.50 6.69 12.25
C GLU A 845 7.24 5.91 12.63
N GLU A 846 6.84 4.94 11.82
CA GLU A 846 5.67 4.11 12.07
C GLU A 846 5.87 3.21 13.31
N PHE A 847 7.07 2.64 13.49
CA PHE A 847 7.40 1.86 14.69
C PHE A 847 7.43 2.72 15.94
N ALA A 848 7.94 3.95 15.85
CA ALA A 848 7.92 4.90 16.95
C ALA A 848 6.47 5.29 17.33
N SER A 849 5.63 5.54 16.35
CA SER A 849 4.20 5.88 16.54
C SER A 849 3.43 4.74 17.21
N LEU A 850 3.60 3.50 16.74
CA LEU A 850 3.00 2.32 17.38
C LEU A 850 3.60 2.06 18.77
N GLY A 851 4.88 2.28 18.97
CA GLY A 851 5.54 2.21 20.27
C GLY A 851 4.96 3.21 21.28
N GLN A 852 4.70 4.44 20.85
CA GLN A 852 4.02 5.47 21.67
C GLN A 852 2.58 5.06 21.99
N ALA A 853 1.86 4.47 21.03
CA ALA A 853 0.52 3.96 21.26
C ALA A 853 0.50 2.84 22.30
N ILE A 854 1.43 1.89 22.23
CA ILE A 854 1.58 0.81 23.22
C ILE A 854 1.86 1.42 24.60
N ALA A 855 2.81 2.35 24.71
CA ALA A 855 3.13 3.01 25.97
C ALA A 855 1.91 3.76 26.55
N THR A 856 1.17 4.48 25.70
CA THR A 856 -0.06 5.19 26.09
C THR A 856 -1.15 4.21 26.52
N ALA A 857 -1.32 3.09 25.83
CA ALA A 857 -2.26 2.04 26.19
C ALA A 857 -1.93 1.44 27.56
N VAL A 858 -0.67 1.11 27.83
CA VAL A 858 -0.20 0.61 29.12
C VAL A 858 -0.50 1.62 30.24
N PHE A 859 -0.28 2.89 30.00
CA PHE A 859 -0.59 3.96 30.96
C PHE A 859 -2.09 4.10 31.19
N LEU A 860 -2.91 4.08 30.15
CA LEU A 860 -4.36 4.16 30.28
C LEU A 860 -4.95 2.95 31.02
N VAL A 861 -4.45 1.75 30.74
CA VAL A 861 -4.82 0.53 31.46
C VAL A 861 -4.48 0.65 32.93
N PHE A 862 -3.31 1.22 33.27
CA PHE A 862 -2.94 1.47 34.67
C PHE A 862 -3.95 2.39 35.35
N ILE A 863 -4.36 3.50 34.70
CA ILE A 863 -5.35 4.44 35.25
C ILE A 863 -6.68 3.74 35.48
N VAL A 864 -7.20 3.00 34.49
CA VAL A 864 -8.49 2.30 34.60
C VAL A 864 -8.45 1.27 35.74
N MET A 865 -7.37 0.51 35.85
CA MET A 865 -7.22 -0.46 36.92
C MET A 865 -7.07 0.21 38.29
N ALA A 866 -6.35 1.35 38.36
CA ALA A 866 -6.21 2.10 39.61
C ALA A 866 -7.56 2.63 40.10
N ALA A 867 -8.40 3.07 39.17
CA ALA A 867 -9.77 3.48 39.49
C ALA A 867 -10.66 2.28 39.88
N GLN A 868 -10.51 1.12 39.19
CA GLN A 868 -11.32 -0.07 39.49
C GLN A 868 -10.99 -0.71 40.83
N PHE A 869 -9.71 -0.79 41.19
CA PHE A 869 -9.26 -1.39 42.47
C PHE A 869 -9.17 -0.37 43.60
N GLU A 870 -9.38 0.93 43.33
CA GLU A 870 -9.12 2.03 44.28
C GLU A 870 -7.73 1.93 44.95
N SER A 871 -6.78 1.26 44.28
CA SER A 871 -5.44 0.97 44.81
C SER A 871 -4.38 0.89 43.69
N PRO A 872 -3.45 1.83 43.63
CA PRO A 872 -2.33 1.75 42.68
C PRO A 872 -1.47 0.48 42.88
N LYS A 873 -1.44 -0.05 44.12
CA LYS A 873 -0.67 -1.22 44.46
C LYS A 873 -1.16 -2.49 43.75
N PHE A 874 -2.46 -2.72 43.74
CA PHE A 874 -3.05 -3.86 43.02
C PHE A 874 -2.92 -3.71 41.52
N SER A 875 -3.04 -2.49 41.01
CA SER A 875 -2.84 -2.19 39.59
C SER A 875 -1.43 -2.53 39.14
N ILE A 876 -0.39 -2.13 39.87
CA ILE A 876 1.00 -2.50 39.59
C ILE A 876 1.18 -4.03 39.62
N MET A 877 0.54 -4.73 40.55
CA MET A 877 0.62 -6.20 40.63
C MET A 877 0.10 -6.85 39.34
N VAL A 878 -1.05 -6.40 38.85
CA VAL A 878 -1.63 -6.93 37.62
C VAL A 878 -0.79 -6.54 36.39
N MET A 879 -0.27 -5.32 36.34
CA MET A 879 0.60 -4.85 35.24
C MET A 879 1.88 -5.69 35.05
N THR A 880 2.36 -6.38 36.08
CA THR A 880 3.52 -7.27 35.92
C THR A 880 3.28 -8.46 35.01
N THR A 881 2.02 -8.76 34.68
CA THR A 881 1.70 -9.82 33.71
C THR A 881 2.09 -9.44 32.27
N ILE A 882 2.14 -8.14 31.94
CA ILE A 882 2.50 -7.65 30.60
C ILE A 882 3.95 -8.02 30.23
N PRO A 883 5.00 -7.69 31.02
CA PRO A 883 6.37 -8.13 30.73
C PRO A 883 6.52 -9.65 30.62
N PHE A 884 5.73 -10.42 31.36
CA PHE A 884 5.79 -11.87 31.25
C PHE A 884 5.18 -12.41 29.96
N ALA A 885 4.20 -11.71 29.39
CA ALA A 885 3.63 -12.06 28.11
C ALA A 885 4.64 -11.92 26.95
N LEU A 886 5.54 -10.92 27.02
CA LEU A 886 6.58 -10.71 26.00
C LEU A 886 7.49 -11.94 25.84
N ILE A 887 7.69 -12.74 26.92
CA ILE A 887 8.47 -13.97 26.86
C ILE A 887 7.91 -14.93 25.82
N GLY A 888 6.60 -15.14 25.82
CA GLY A 888 5.94 -16.02 24.89
C GLY A 888 5.90 -15.45 23.48
N SER A 889 5.61 -14.17 23.36
CA SER A 889 5.50 -13.49 22.07
C SER A 889 6.80 -13.55 21.27
N PHE A 890 7.92 -13.12 21.84
CA PHE A 890 9.21 -13.18 21.15
C PHE A 890 9.69 -14.61 20.89
N LEU A 891 9.36 -15.54 21.78
CA LEU A 891 9.69 -16.95 21.59
C LEU A 891 8.94 -17.54 20.38
N PHE A 892 7.64 -17.24 20.23
CA PHE A 892 6.84 -17.76 19.11
C PHE A 892 7.22 -17.11 17.79
N LEU A 893 7.49 -15.80 17.76
CA LEU A 893 8.02 -15.14 16.58
C LEU A 893 9.34 -15.77 16.13
N TRP A 894 10.25 -16.01 17.07
CA TRP A 894 11.55 -16.63 16.78
C TRP A 894 11.42 -18.09 16.30
N LEU A 895 10.50 -18.89 16.88
CA LEU A 895 10.30 -20.30 16.51
C LEU A 895 9.73 -20.46 15.09
N VAL A 896 8.93 -19.49 14.63
CA VAL A 896 8.29 -19.53 13.30
C VAL A 896 9.10 -18.75 12.28
N ASP A 897 10.20 -18.08 12.71
CA ASP A 897 11.00 -17.15 11.89
C ASP A 897 10.15 -16.01 11.27
N CYS A 898 9.22 -15.48 12.08
CA CYS A 898 8.36 -14.38 11.71
C CYS A 898 8.99 -13.06 12.17
N PRO A 899 9.20 -12.09 11.28
CA PRO A 899 9.82 -10.82 11.63
C PRO A 899 8.90 -9.95 12.50
N ILE A 900 9.49 -8.92 13.12
CA ILE A 900 8.73 -7.90 13.83
C ILE A 900 8.23 -6.91 12.77
N SER A 901 6.91 -6.83 12.60
CA SER A 901 6.22 -5.94 11.67
C SER A 901 5.23 -5.04 12.39
N MET A 902 4.62 -4.10 11.68
CA MET A 902 3.52 -3.27 12.22
C MET A 902 2.39 -4.15 12.79
N THR A 903 2.05 -5.25 12.12
CA THR A 903 1.03 -6.20 12.60
C THR A 903 1.48 -6.93 13.88
N SER A 904 2.76 -7.25 14.03
CA SER A 904 3.31 -7.80 15.27
C SER A 904 3.23 -6.80 16.44
N LEU A 905 3.54 -5.52 16.19
CA LEU A 905 3.42 -4.45 17.20
C LEU A 905 1.96 -4.26 17.63
N LEU A 906 1.04 -4.36 16.70
CA LEU A 906 -0.39 -4.36 17.00
C LEU A 906 -0.79 -5.56 17.88
N GLY A 907 -0.19 -6.74 17.64
CA GLY A 907 -0.33 -7.90 18.50
C GLY A 907 0.12 -7.63 19.94
N PHE A 908 1.24 -6.94 20.14
CA PHE A 908 1.67 -6.51 21.48
C PHE A 908 0.68 -5.55 22.14
N LEU A 909 0.11 -4.62 21.37
CA LEU A 909 -0.93 -3.72 21.89
C LEU A 909 -2.15 -4.52 22.36
N MET A 910 -2.65 -5.43 21.53
CA MET A 910 -3.80 -6.28 21.85
C MET A 910 -3.53 -7.15 23.08
N LEU A 911 -2.32 -7.68 23.18
CA LEU A 911 -1.88 -8.52 24.29
C LEU A 911 -1.96 -7.79 25.65
N VAL A 912 -1.66 -6.48 25.68
CA VAL A 912 -1.83 -5.65 26.88
C VAL A 912 -3.26 -5.71 27.39
N GLY A 913 -4.27 -5.66 26.52
CA GLY A 913 -5.68 -5.71 26.90
C GLY A 913 -6.15 -7.09 27.35
N THR A 914 -5.67 -8.14 26.69
CA THR A 914 -6.14 -9.52 26.93
C THR A 914 -5.50 -10.15 28.17
N VAL A 915 -4.21 -9.92 28.40
CA VAL A 915 -3.45 -10.52 29.50
C VAL A 915 -3.83 -9.94 30.86
N VAL A 916 -4.08 -8.64 30.89
CA VAL A 916 -4.44 -7.94 32.14
C VAL A 916 -5.76 -8.45 32.73
N ASN A 917 -6.72 -8.86 31.89
CA ASN A 917 -8.01 -9.39 32.33
C ASN A 917 -7.88 -10.62 33.25
N ASN A 918 -6.97 -11.54 32.92
CA ASN A 918 -6.68 -12.70 33.75
C ASN A 918 -6.11 -12.31 35.14
N GLY A 919 -5.25 -11.30 35.17
CA GLY A 919 -4.67 -10.73 36.37
C GLY A 919 -5.71 -10.04 37.26
N ILE A 920 -6.64 -9.27 36.69
CA ILE A 920 -7.74 -8.60 37.38
C ILE A 920 -8.60 -9.63 38.10
N LEU A 921 -9.05 -10.66 37.38
CA LEU A 921 -9.91 -11.70 37.92
C LEU A 921 -9.25 -12.49 39.06
N TYR A 922 -7.93 -12.72 38.96
CA TYR A 922 -7.17 -13.39 40.05
C TYR A 922 -7.08 -12.51 41.27
N VAL A 923 -6.66 -11.26 41.16
CA VAL A 923 -6.48 -10.32 42.26
C VAL A 923 -7.80 -10.04 42.97
N ASP A 924 -8.87 -9.84 42.22
CA ASP A 924 -10.23 -9.65 42.77
C ASP A 924 -10.68 -10.85 43.59
N THR A 925 -10.51 -12.08 43.09
CA THR A 925 -10.86 -13.30 43.82
C THR A 925 -9.98 -13.49 45.06
N ALA A 926 -8.69 -13.20 44.99
CA ALA A 926 -7.80 -13.27 46.13
C ALA A 926 -8.20 -12.27 47.23
N ASN A 927 -8.61 -11.07 46.85
CA ASN A 927 -9.13 -10.05 47.77
C ASN A 927 -10.43 -10.50 48.43
N GLN A 928 -11.37 -11.12 47.68
CA GLN A 928 -12.63 -11.65 48.22
C GLN A 928 -12.38 -12.79 49.19
N TYR A 929 -11.50 -13.74 48.87
CA TYR A 929 -11.18 -14.86 49.75
C TYR A 929 -10.40 -14.44 51.01
N ARG A 930 -9.59 -13.39 50.91
CA ARG A 930 -8.86 -12.81 52.04
C ARG A 930 -9.79 -12.32 53.16
N ALA A 931 -11.04 -11.97 52.85
CA ALA A 931 -12.05 -11.59 53.83
C ALA A 931 -12.54 -12.78 54.68
N THR A 932 -12.40 -14.03 54.18
CA THR A 932 -13.01 -15.24 54.77
C THR A 932 -12.04 -16.32 55.15
N MET A 933 -10.77 -16.32 54.65
CA MET A 933 -9.75 -17.35 54.81
C MET A 933 -8.40 -16.75 55.24
N ASP A 934 -7.48 -17.64 55.69
CA ASP A 934 -6.11 -17.24 55.96
C ASP A 934 -5.41 -16.70 54.71
N PHE A 935 -4.59 -15.69 54.83
CA PHE A 935 -3.99 -14.95 53.70
C PHE A 935 -3.28 -15.86 52.68
N LYS A 936 -2.48 -16.83 53.13
CA LYS A 936 -1.77 -17.74 52.22
C LYS A 936 -2.73 -18.74 51.56
N GLU A 937 -3.69 -19.22 52.27
CA GLU A 937 -4.72 -20.13 51.78
C GLU A 937 -5.61 -19.43 50.77
N ALA A 938 -6.01 -18.17 51.04
CA ALA A 938 -6.78 -17.35 50.13
C ALA A 938 -6.09 -17.15 48.78
N VAL A 939 -4.77 -16.92 48.78
CA VAL A 939 -3.99 -16.75 47.54
C VAL A 939 -3.90 -18.07 46.75
N ILE A 940 -3.70 -19.21 47.39
CA ILE A 940 -3.64 -20.52 46.73
C ILE A 940 -5.02 -20.91 46.20
N GLU A 941 -6.06 -20.74 46.99
CA GLU A 941 -7.42 -21.15 46.59
C GLU A 941 -8.01 -20.25 45.52
N ALA A 942 -7.66 -18.95 45.50
CA ALA A 942 -8.03 -18.03 44.42
C ALA A 942 -7.51 -18.54 43.06
N GLY A 943 -6.23 -18.96 43.02
CA GLY A 943 -5.66 -19.53 41.79
C GLY A 943 -6.27 -20.87 41.40
N ALA A 944 -6.47 -21.75 42.37
CA ALA A 944 -7.11 -23.04 42.10
C ALA A 944 -8.54 -22.90 41.57
N THR A 945 -9.33 -21.98 42.12
CA THR A 945 -10.70 -21.74 41.69
C THR A 945 -10.77 -21.07 40.32
N ARG A 946 -9.90 -20.09 40.07
CA ARG A 946 -9.87 -19.35 38.80
C ARG A 946 -9.19 -20.09 37.66
N MET A 947 -8.47 -21.20 37.95
CA MET A 947 -7.76 -21.96 36.92
C MET A 947 -8.68 -22.42 35.79
N ARG A 948 -9.85 -22.97 36.13
CA ARG A 948 -10.78 -23.49 35.12
C ARG A 948 -11.31 -22.39 34.17
N PRO A 949 -11.89 -21.26 34.63
CA PRO A 949 -12.27 -20.16 33.78
C PRO A 949 -11.12 -19.62 32.91
N MET A 950 -9.95 -19.37 33.54
CA MET A 950 -8.78 -18.83 32.82
C MET A 950 -8.32 -19.76 31.70
N PHE A 951 -8.22 -21.08 31.95
CA PHE A 951 -7.88 -22.02 30.87
C PHE A 951 -8.93 -22.08 29.79
N MET A 952 -10.21 -21.99 30.14
CA MET A 952 -11.30 -22.04 29.19
C MET A 952 -11.28 -20.82 28.26
N THR A 953 -11.14 -19.61 28.79
CA THR A 953 -11.07 -18.39 28.01
C THR A 953 -9.79 -18.32 27.18
N THR A 954 -8.63 -18.53 27.77
CA THR A 954 -7.34 -18.51 27.07
C THR A 954 -7.27 -19.56 25.96
N LEU A 955 -7.71 -20.80 26.23
CA LEU A 955 -7.71 -21.84 25.23
C LEU A 955 -8.66 -21.53 24.07
N THR A 956 -9.82 -20.95 24.34
CA THR A 956 -10.77 -20.53 23.31
C THR A 956 -10.17 -19.45 22.42
N THR A 957 -9.51 -18.44 23.00
CA THR A 957 -8.84 -17.36 22.26
C THR A 957 -7.68 -17.89 21.43
N ILE A 958 -6.78 -18.70 22.03
CA ILE A 958 -5.65 -19.30 21.34
C ILE A 958 -6.11 -20.13 20.13
N VAL A 959 -7.07 -21.04 20.34
CA VAL A 959 -7.48 -21.96 19.28
C VAL A 959 -8.28 -21.23 18.18
N ALA A 960 -9.00 -20.15 18.51
CA ALA A 960 -9.62 -19.29 17.52
C ALA A 960 -8.60 -18.58 16.61
N MET A 961 -7.39 -18.32 17.13
CA MET A 961 -6.31 -17.65 16.38
C MET A 961 -5.37 -18.61 15.64
N ILE A 962 -5.43 -19.93 15.90
CA ILE A 962 -4.54 -20.91 15.24
C ILE A 962 -4.57 -20.80 13.72
N PRO A 963 -5.73 -20.69 13.03
CA PRO A 963 -5.73 -20.59 11.58
C PRO A 963 -4.94 -19.39 11.06
N MET A 964 -5.03 -18.27 11.75
CA MET A 964 -4.29 -17.04 11.44
C MET A 964 -2.80 -17.18 11.78
N ALA A 965 -2.47 -17.74 12.94
CA ALA A 965 -1.08 -18.00 13.33
C ALA A 965 -0.38 -19.01 12.40
N ALA A 966 -1.14 -19.93 11.82
CA ALA A 966 -0.66 -20.89 10.82
C ALA A 966 -0.61 -20.32 9.40
N ALA A 967 -0.87 -19.01 9.22
CA ALA A 967 -0.90 -18.33 7.92
C ALA A 967 -1.81 -19.02 6.88
N TYR A 968 -3.01 -19.44 7.30
CA TYR A 968 -3.95 -20.06 6.39
C TYR A 968 -4.59 -19.04 5.46
N GLY A 969 -4.25 -19.13 4.15
CA GLY A 969 -4.65 -18.17 3.12
C GLY A 969 -3.84 -16.85 3.19
N ASN A 970 -3.97 -16.01 2.17
CA ASN A 970 -3.22 -14.76 2.03
C ASN A 970 -3.49 -13.78 3.20
N ALA A 971 -4.76 -13.60 3.56
CA ALA A 971 -5.14 -12.78 4.71
C ALA A 971 -4.57 -13.30 6.05
N GLY A 972 -4.40 -14.64 6.18
CA GLY A 972 -3.76 -15.25 7.34
C GLY A 972 -2.29 -14.86 7.46
N LYS A 973 -1.56 -14.81 6.34
CA LYS A 973 -0.14 -14.45 6.33
C LYS A 973 0.08 -12.99 6.76
N THR A 974 -0.71 -12.06 6.25
CA THR A 974 -0.65 -10.65 6.64
C THR A 974 -0.81 -10.43 8.14
N MET A 975 -1.71 -11.19 8.80
CA MET A 975 -1.99 -11.06 10.22
C MET A 975 -1.28 -12.11 11.10
N GLN A 976 -0.38 -12.89 10.52
CA GLN A 976 0.34 -13.95 11.22
C GLN A 976 1.13 -13.43 12.42
N GLY A 977 1.87 -12.35 12.23
CA GLY A 977 2.68 -11.73 13.29
C GLY A 977 1.85 -11.35 14.50
N LEU A 978 0.69 -10.73 14.30
CA LEU A 978 -0.26 -10.38 15.35
C LEU A 978 -0.74 -11.64 16.10
N ALA A 979 -1.16 -12.67 15.36
CA ALA A 979 -1.69 -13.89 15.96
C ALA A 979 -0.61 -14.66 16.74
N LEU A 980 0.63 -14.73 16.25
CA LEU A 980 1.75 -15.38 16.93
C LEU A 980 2.12 -14.68 18.24
N VAL A 981 2.16 -13.34 18.23
CA VAL A 981 2.41 -12.51 19.41
C VAL A 981 1.35 -12.80 20.48
N ASP A 982 0.08 -12.79 20.10
CA ASP A 982 -1.02 -12.96 21.05
C ASP A 982 -1.12 -14.40 21.54
N VAL A 983 -1.01 -15.39 20.68
CA VAL A 983 -0.99 -16.82 21.06
C VAL A 983 0.18 -17.12 21.99
N GLY A 984 1.40 -16.74 21.61
CA GLY A 984 2.58 -16.96 22.44
C GLY A 984 2.50 -16.23 23.77
N GLY A 985 2.07 -14.97 23.73
CA GLY A 985 1.88 -14.13 24.90
C GLY A 985 0.82 -14.69 25.87
N LEU A 986 -0.34 -15.12 25.37
CA LEU A 986 -1.41 -15.70 26.18
C LEU A 986 -1.02 -17.01 26.86
N ILE A 987 -0.30 -17.90 26.17
CA ILE A 987 0.19 -19.16 26.75
C ILE A 987 1.09 -18.89 27.95
N VAL A 988 2.09 -18.04 27.76
CA VAL A 988 3.09 -17.79 28.82
C VAL A 988 2.51 -16.90 29.91
N SER A 989 1.75 -15.86 29.57
CA SER A 989 1.15 -14.98 30.58
C SER A 989 0.13 -15.69 31.48
N THR A 990 -0.67 -16.61 30.94
CA THR A 990 -1.61 -17.40 31.74
C THR A 990 -0.87 -18.29 32.72
N ALA A 991 0.23 -18.94 32.30
CA ALA A 991 1.08 -19.71 33.20
C ALA A 991 1.70 -18.81 34.27
N MET A 992 2.22 -17.64 33.90
CA MET A 992 2.83 -16.68 34.81
C MET A 992 1.83 -16.02 35.76
N ALA A 993 0.60 -15.72 35.30
CA ALA A 993 -0.48 -15.24 36.17
C ALA A 993 -0.88 -16.24 37.25
N LEU A 994 -0.80 -17.54 36.95
CA LEU A 994 -1.07 -18.58 37.94
C LEU A 994 0.14 -18.88 38.84
N LEU A 995 1.39 -18.73 38.39
CA LEU A 995 2.58 -19.16 39.14
C LEU A 995 3.34 -18.00 39.80
N VAL A 996 3.50 -16.88 39.09
CA VAL A 996 4.33 -15.74 39.51
C VAL A 996 3.51 -14.65 40.19
N LEU A 997 2.34 -14.31 39.64
CA LEU A 997 1.47 -13.28 40.23
C LEU A 997 1.08 -13.55 41.67
N PRO A 998 0.72 -14.79 42.11
CA PRO A 998 0.50 -15.12 43.52
C PRO A 998 1.69 -14.83 44.42
N VAL A 999 2.89 -15.16 43.94
CA VAL A 999 4.13 -14.91 44.67
C VAL A 999 4.39 -13.41 44.83
N PHE A 1000 4.19 -12.68 43.75
CA PHE A 1000 4.33 -11.22 43.74
C PHE A 1000 3.30 -10.54 44.63
N TYR A 1001 2.03 -11.02 44.62
CA TYR A 1001 0.96 -10.57 45.50
C TYR A 1001 1.35 -10.69 46.97
N VAL A 1002 1.96 -11.84 47.37
CA VAL A 1002 2.42 -12.07 48.74
C VAL A 1002 3.62 -11.18 49.11
N ILE A 1003 4.53 -10.88 48.15
CA ILE A 1003 5.67 -9.99 48.39
C ILE A 1003 5.20 -8.55 48.60
N MET A 1004 4.33 -8.07 47.73
CA MET A 1004 3.81 -6.69 47.77
C MET A 1004 2.88 -6.43 48.95
N SER A 1005 2.17 -7.45 49.46
CA SER A 1005 1.26 -7.27 50.62
C SER A 1005 2.02 -7.08 51.95
N GLY A 1006 3.33 -7.40 52.04
CA GLY A 1006 4.24 -7.04 53.09
C GLY A 1006 3.80 -7.48 54.53
N LYS A 1007 4.18 -6.70 55.56
CA LYS A 1007 3.86 -6.98 56.99
C LYS A 1007 2.41 -6.75 57.42
N ASN A 1008 1.56 -6.21 56.49
CA ASN A 1008 0.12 -5.98 56.75
C ASN A 1008 -0.75 -7.21 56.42
N GLN A 1009 -0.21 -8.43 56.58
CA GLN A 1009 -0.91 -9.67 56.24
C GLN A 1009 -2.08 -9.96 57.17
N ASP A 1010 -2.07 -9.44 58.40
CA ASP A 1010 -3.06 -9.71 59.46
C ASP A 1010 -4.08 -8.59 59.74
N LYS A 1011 -3.98 -7.43 59.05
CA LYS A 1011 -4.99 -6.36 59.18
C LYS A 1011 -6.10 -6.55 58.18
N LYS A 1012 -7.28 -6.91 58.64
CA LYS A 1012 -8.55 -6.72 57.92
C LYS A 1012 -8.73 -5.19 57.74
N GLU A 1013 -8.38 -4.65 56.57
CA GLU A 1013 -8.96 -3.38 56.16
C GLU A 1013 -10.41 -3.66 55.76
N ILE A 1014 -11.29 -3.52 56.73
CA ILE A 1014 -12.72 -3.38 56.49
C ILE A 1014 -12.84 -2.00 55.85
N ILE A 1015 -13.02 -1.96 54.55
CA ILE A 1015 -13.54 -0.77 53.88
C ILE A 1015 -15.02 -0.79 54.21
N ASP A 1016 -15.44 -0.02 55.22
CA ASP A 1016 -16.84 0.34 55.42
C ASP A 1016 -17.27 1.13 54.21
N VAL A 1017 -18.04 0.52 53.35
CA VAL A 1017 -18.77 1.18 52.28
C VAL A 1017 -20.15 1.45 52.89
N ASP A 1018 -20.36 2.67 53.39
CA ASP A 1018 -21.67 3.22 53.64
C ASP A 1018 -22.44 3.45 52.32
#